data_154a10f883c63e278de0f853b16033b9
#
_entry.id   154a10f883c63e278de0f853b16033b9
#
_cell.length_a   1.000
_cell.length_b   1.000
_cell.length_c   1.000
_cell.angle_alpha   90.00
_cell.angle_beta   90.00
_cell.angle_gamma   90.00
#
_symmetry.space_group_name_H-M   'P 1'
#
loop_
_entity.id
_entity.type
_entity.pdbx_description
1 polymer ?
#
loop_
_entity_poly.entity_id
_entity_poly.type
_entity_poly.pdbx_seq_one_letter_code
_entity_poly.pdbx_strand_id
1 'polypeptide(L)'
;MRNRYSKILCLLLLFMCCLPQDGNAIWPFKKKKKEEKKEVLTPYQKLFKNKKVQTAHGLMTIHKVEDKVYVEFPVAMLGRELLLTSSIENTSDGGEGAPGQLGGTDVRLRFEMIDSTIVARMPLLSKPVNTSGDSDIARALNHSHNPGIFKSFKVLACTPDSSALVVNMKSLFLEGSAFTKPFPSTSANGYYGFVSRDHSLESDKSSILGVSASGDNITVREELAYKVNHTLMGAYSMYENVPLTAVVNKMLCVLPEEPMTPRLADSRLGLTTQLKSDFAGAGQEVKNIRYAKRWRIEPSDSAAYRRGELVEPKKQLVFYIDSLLPVKWHPYIKAGAESWNKAFEKIGFKNVICVKEFPKNDTLFNAHSLDCMTIRYSASWMNTAQTTLHSDARTGEILNASILINANLISVQYVDRIAATVATDPRVRTVIFPQEVQGELIQAAIAQAVGTGLGLNVNWGAPVAYPVDSLRSASFTQKYGLASSVMGGVVINDVATADDVRKGVRLVNTNPGPYDELVIKYLYQPIYASSLQEEKATLDSWIRQHTGDPHYAYIRSQPRFDSDPRNTRGGLGDDHLKSFDYMLSNIRTGCENYYTWFSKGDKDMTMRKRVYSALCDRLNSRVYAVLSYVGGIYLNDIREKDVLPSYSMVDREKQKAALDRVLSLAKDLDWIESAARATDFTIADKKADMMRLEIFKNIFNRLPYIEVCTERFPETAYTASEYLDDIYNVVWEGTLKRRTLDNVEKALQTAFLESIIATSTVTAPIGSFKASKTSFADTRKSEISLATLREGENVEHYLHSLQTPEEVSGFSSVPPIYTNQTKVAAYYFDMLMRTKEMLEKSIAVMPEADRSHYELLIYRINKAVEIK
;
A
#
# COMPACT_ATOMS: atom_id res chain seq x y z
N MET A 1 -19.23 35.90 20.55
CA MET A 1 -20.27 35.26 19.71
C MET A 1 -21.60 36.02 19.56
N ARG A 2 -22.01 36.88 20.52
CA ARG A 2 -23.29 37.58 20.46
C ARG A 2 -23.39 38.71 19.42
N ASN A 3 -22.28 39.25 18.91
CA ASN A 3 -22.29 40.40 18.00
C ASN A 3 -22.32 40.09 16.48
N ARG A 4 -22.19 38.82 16.07
CA ARG A 4 -22.23 38.46 14.64
C ARG A 4 -23.63 38.14 14.14
N TYR A 5 -24.50 37.66 15.01
CA TYR A 5 -25.91 37.37 14.64
C TYR A 5 -26.76 38.64 14.45
N SER A 6 -26.41 39.73 15.12
CA SER A 6 -27.08 41.03 14.96
C SER A 6 -26.92 41.62 13.55
N LYS A 7 -25.79 41.37 12.87
CA LYS A 7 -25.53 41.88 11.52
C LYS A 7 -26.26 41.08 10.44
N ILE A 8 -26.51 39.79 10.66
CA ILE A 8 -27.27 38.92 9.74
C ILE A 8 -28.76 39.28 9.83
N LEU A 9 -29.28 39.61 11.01
CA LEU A 9 -30.65 40.05 11.21
C LEU A 9 -30.93 41.43 10.58
N CYS A 10 -29.92 42.35 10.57
CA CYS A 10 -30.03 43.65 9.88
C CYS A 10 -30.02 43.51 8.34
N LEU A 11 -29.32 42.51 7.76
CA LEU A 11 -29.35 42.25 6.32
C LEU A 11 -30.70 41.65 5.85
N LEU A 12 -31.34 40.84 6.66
CA LEU A 12 -32.70 40.32 6.41
C LEU A 12 -33.77 41.43 6.49
N LEU A 13 -33.57 42.41 7.38
CA LEU A 13 -34.47 43.58 7.52
C LEU A 13 -34.29 44.61 6.37
N LEU A 14 -33.09 44.77 5.83
CA LEU A 14 -32.82 45.65 4.68
C LEU A 14 -33.48 45.15 3.37
N PHE A 15 -33.68 43.82 3.24
CA PHE A 15 -34.34 43.22 2.08
C PHE A 15 -35.88 43.39 2.11
N MET A 16 -36.49 43.70 3.30
CA MET A 16 -37.91 43.98 3.44
C MET A 16 -38.28 45.43 3.12
N CYS A 17 -37.35 46.36 3.02
CA CYS A 17 -37.63 47.81 2.87
C CYS A 17 -37.60 48.31 1.41
N CYS A 18 -37.49 47.49 0.41
CA CYS A 18 -37.50 47.86 -1.01
C CYS A 18 -38.78 47.37 -1.72
N LEU A 19 -39.95 47.72 -1.21
CA LEU A 19 -41.18 47.65 -1.97
C LEU A 19 -41.58 49.06 -2.35
N PRO A 20 -41.90 49.37 -3.62
CA PRO A 20 -42.35 50.70 -4.00
C PRO A 20 -43.81 50.96 -3.48
N GLN A 21 -43.97 52.06 -2.79
CA GLN A 21 -45.29 52.61 -2.47
C GLN A 21 -45.85 53.40 -3.68
N ASP A 22 -46.86 52.88 -4.28
CA ASP A 22 -47.62 53.64 -5.32
C ASP A 22 -48.67 54.57 -4.71
N GLY A 23 -48.55 55.84 -5.00
CA GLY A 23 -49.49 56.87 -4.64
C GLY A 23 -50.65 56.99 -5.63
N ASN A 24 -51.81 57.30 -5.09
CA ASN A 24 -53.11 57.41 -5.75
C ASN A 24 -53.22 58.49 -6.81
N ALA A 25 -53.88 58.16 -7.91
CA ALA A 25 -54.56 59.13 -8.78
C ALA A 25 -55.81 58.50 -9.43
N ILE A 26 -56.92 59.37 -9.55
CA ILE A 26 -58.34 59.07 -9.75
C ILE A 26 -58.72 59.00 -11.24
N TRP A 27 -59.34 57.92 -11.68
CA TRP A 27 -60.44 57.57 -12.63
C TRP A 27 -60.55 58.26 -14.03
N PRO A 28 -61.02 57.53 -15.09
CA PRO A 28 -62.40 56.93 -15.17
C PRO A 28 -62.48 55.57 -15.96
N PHE A 29 -63.65 54.90 -15.75
CA PHE A 29 -64.04 53.61 -16.30
C PHE A 29 -63.77 53.30 -17.78
N LYS A 30 -63.11 52.05 -18.03
CA LYS A 30 -63.32 51.28 -19.26
C LYS A 30 -63.34 49.78 -18.86
N LYS A 31 -64.24 48.98 -19.44
CA LYS A 31 -64.52 47.59 -19.20
C LYS A 31 -63.25 46.77 -19.17
N LYS A 32 -62.93 46.11 -18.07
CA LYS A 32 -61.86 45.20 -17.90
C LYS A 32 -62.13 43.88 -18.62
N LYS A 33 -61.28 43.55 -19.64
CA LYS A 33 -60.87 42.16 -19.87
C LYS A 33 -60.22 41.63 -18.57
N LYS A 34 -60.58 40.41 -18.10
CA LYS A 34 -59.84 39.71 -17.02
C LYS A 34 -58.41 39.56 -17.42
N GLU A 35 -57.50 40.39 -16.92
CA GLU A 35 -56.10 40.13 -16.91
C GLU A 35 -55.87 39.01 -15.93
N GLU A 36 -55.42 37.84 -16.39
CA GLU A 36 -54.84 36.84 -15.54
C GLU A 36 -53.70 37.49 -14.76
N LYS A 37 -53.80 37.54 -13.44
CA LYS A 37 -52.73 37.97 -12.57
C LYS A 37 -51.54 37.03 -12.86
N LYS A 38 -50.52 37.47 -13.56
CA LYS A 38 -49.25 36.79 -13.67
C LYS A 38 -48.78 36.59 -12.22
N GLU A 39 -48.78 35.34 -11.78
CA GLU A 39 -48.25 34.92 -10.51
C GLU A 39 -46.79 35.35 -10.42
N VAL A 40 -46.48 36.29 -9.53
CA VAL A 40 -45.09 36.76 -9.34
C VAL A 40 -44.33 35.66 -8.59
N LEU A 41 -43.62 34.87 -9.34
CA LEU A 41 -42.81 33.77 -8.81
C LEU A 41 -41.68 34.28 -7.94
N THR A 42 -41.51 33.68 -6.76
CA THR A 42 -40.34 33.93 -5.92
C THR A 42 -39.04 33.52 -6.63
N PRO A 43 -37.87 34.03 -6.23
CA PRO A 43 -36.58 33.58 -6.77
C PRO A 43 -36.41 32.08 -6.66
N TYR A 44 -36.86 31.47 -5.57
CA TYR A 44 -36.85 30.00 -5.35
C TYR A 44 -37.70 29.27 -6.40
N GLN A 45 -38.98 29.70 -6.59
CA GLN A 45 -39.88 29.08 -7.55
C GLN A 45 -39.38 29.17 -9.00
N LYS A 46 -38.65 30.25 -9.36
CA LYS A 46 -38.09 30.45 -10.69
C LYS A 46 -36.98 29.41 -11.03
N LEU A 47 -36.32 28.84 -10.04
CA LEU A 47 -35.28 27.83 -10.25
C LEU A 47 -35.87 26.51 -10.77
N PHE A 48 -37.07 26.15 -10.39
CA PHE A 48 -37.68 24.84 -10.58
C PHE A 48 -38.91 24.81 -11.50
N LYS A 49 -39.62 25.96 -11.69
CA LYS A 49 -40.85 26.01 -12.47
C LYS A 49 -40.63 25.54 -13.92
N ASN A 50 -41.48 24.62 -14.36
CA ASN A 50 -41.48 24.04 -15.72
C ASN A 50 -40.19 23.27 -16.08
N LYS A 51 -39.48 22.78 -15.11
CA LYS A 51 -38.27 21.96 -15.31
C LYS A 51 -38.45 20.55 -14.78
N LYS A 52 -37.74 19.58 -15.39
CA LYS A 52 -37.67 18.25 -14.84
C LYS A 52 -36.66 18.28 -13.67
N VAL A 53 -37.15 17.98 -12.48
CA VAL A 53 -36.36 18.03 -11.24
C VAL A 53 -36.31 16.65 -10.62
N GLN A 54 -35.12 16.17 -10.29
CA GLN A 54 -34.88 15.03 -9.40
C GLN A 54 -34.48 15.61 -8.05
N THR A 55 -35.21 15.31 -6.98
CA THR A 55 -34.93 15.80 -5.63
C THR A 55 -34.63 14.65 -4.70
N ALA A 56 -33.64 14.83 -3.81
CA ALA A 56 -33.36 13.94 -2.69
C ALA A 56 -33.21 14.75 -1.40
N HIS A 57 -33.77 14.21 -0.30
CA HIS A 57 -33.79 14.84 1.01
C HIS A 57 -32.93 14.06 2.00
N GLY A 58 -32.07 14.74 2.77
CA GLY A 58 -31.21 14.15 3.77
C GLY A 58 -30.50 15.23 4.57
N LEU A 59 -29.16 15.12 4.74
CA LEU A 59 -28.33 16.15 5.38
C LEU A 59 -28.62 17.55 4.83
N MET A 60 -28.84 17.64 3.54
CA MET A 60 -29.30 18.81 2.78
C MET A 60 -30.26 18.31 1.72
N THR A 61 -31.14 19.18 1.25
CA THR A 61 -31.95 18.88 0.06
C THR A 61 -31.13 19.17 -1.18
N ILE A 62 -31.02 18.19 -2.08
CA ILE A 62 -30.29 18.32 -3.33
C ILE A 62 -31.20 18.09 -4.53
N HIS A 63 -31.04 18.93 -5.55
CA HIS A 63 -31.83 18.87 -6.76
C HIS A 63 -30.96 18.80 -7.99
N LYS A 64 -31.22 17.82 -8.85
CA LYS A 64 -30.70 17.80 -10.22
C LYS A 64 -31.73 18.43 -11.14
N VAL A 65 -31.37 19.51 -11.80
CA VAL A 65 -32.17 20.21 -12.75
C VAL A 65 -31.37 20.37 -14.04
N GLU A 66 -31.73 19.62 -15.08
CA GLU A 66 -30.93 19.56 -16.33
C GLU A 66 -29.47 19.20 -16.03
N ASP A 67 -28.51 20.09 -16.30
CA ASP A 67 -27.08 19.99 -16.07
C ASP A 67 -26.59 20.64 -14.77
N LYS A 68 -27.53 21.11 -13.92
CA LYS A 68 -27.23 21.84 -12.69
C LYS A 68 -27.53 21.02 -11.45
N VAL A 69 -26.74 21.26 -10.40
CA VAL A 69 -26.94 20.69 -9.07
C VAL A 69 -27.21 21.81 -8.09
N TYR A 70 -28.48 21.98 -7.73
CA TYR A 70 -28.85 22.91 -6.69
C TYR A 70 -28.83 22.20 -5.34
N VAL A 71 -28.21 22.85 -4.36
CA VAL A 71 -28.22 22.39 -2.96
C VAL A 71 -28.88 23.46 -2.12
N GLU A 72 -29.85 23.05 -1.34
CA GLU A 72 -30.39 23.85 -0.24
C GLU A 72 -29.45 23.66 0.96
N PHE A 73 -28.51 24.57 1.08
CA PHE A 73 -27.49 24.54 2.12
C PHE A 73 -28.00 25.11 3.42
N PRO A 74 -28.21 24.29 4.48
CA PRO A 74 -28.77 24.79 5.74
C PRO A 74 -27.88 25.84 6.38
N VAL A 75 -28.43 26.92 6.87
CA VAL A 75 -27.68 27.99 7.54
C VAL A 75 -26.94 27.44 8.78
N ALA A 76 -27.50 26.44 9.46
CA ALA A 76 -26.91 25.79 10.61
C ALA A 76 -25.63 25.01 10.27
N MET A 77 -25.40 24.69 8.98
CA MET A 77 -24.18 24.00 8.52
C MET A 77 -23.01 24.94 8.21
N LEU A 78 -23.27 26.28 8.22
CA LEU A 78 -22.16 27.24 8.08
C LEU A 78 -21.20 27.15 9.28
N GLY A 79 -19.91 27.12 8.98
CA GLY A 79 -18.87 26.95 9.98
C GLY A 79 -18.56 25.49 10.36
N ARG A 80 -19.42 24.52 10.00
CA ARG A 80 -19.15 23.09 10.20
C ARG A 80 -18.17 22.56 9.16
N GLU A 81 -17.44 21.53 9.55
CA GLU A 81 -16.50 20.83 8.66
C GLU A 81 -17.18 19.61 8.01
N LEU A 82 -17.07 19.53 6.70
CA LEU A 82 -17.59 18.44 5.88
C LEU A 82 -16.43 17.79 5.15
N LEU A 83 -16.59 16.50 4.80
CA LEU A 83 -15.65 15.72 4.02
C LEU A 83 -16.22 15.52 2.61
N LEU A 84 -15.50 15.99 1.60
CA LEU A 84 -15.75 15.65 0.21
C LEU A 84 -14.93 14.42 -0.13
N THR A 85 -15.60 13.35 -0.49
CA THR A 85 -14.97 12.06 -0.86
C THR A 85 -15.57 11.55 -2.16
N SER A 86 -14.91 10.58 -2.78
CA SER A 86 -15.38 10.01 -4.04
C SER A 86 -15.00 8.53 -4.19
N SER A 87 -15.85 7.78 -4.91
CA SER A 87 -15.58 6.39 -5.26
C SER A 87 -15.96 6.11 -6.71
N ILE A 88 -15.14 5.29 -7.38
CA ILE A 88 -15.42 4.81 -8.73
C ILE A 88 -16.52 3.75 -8.64
N GLU A 89 -17.59 3.90 -9.42
CA GLU A 89 -18.65 2.91 -9.55
C GLU A 89 -18.33 1.91 -10.68
N ASN A 90 -17.94 2.43 -11.82
CA ASN A 90 -17.45 1.63 -12.94
C ASN A 90 -16.55 2.45 -13.87
N THR A 91 -15.87 1.79 -14.77
CA THR A 91 -15.03 2.40 -15.80
C THR A 91 -15.06 1.57 -17.08
N SER A 92 -14.82 2.22 -18.21
CA SER A 92 -14.70 1.55 -19.51
C SER A 92 -13.40 0.76 -19.65
N ASP A 93 -12.41 0.98 -18.77
CA ASP A 93 -11.13 0.26 -18.74
C ASP A 93 -10.72 -0.09 -17.30
N GLY A 94 -10.80 -1.39 -16.99
CA GLY A 94 -10.42 -1.93 -15.67
C GLY A 94 -8.91 -1.87 -15.37
N GLY A 95 -8.07 -1.54 -16.34
CA GLY A 95 -6.63 -1.27 -16.16
C GLY A 95 -6.36 0.13 -15.64
N GLU A 96 -7.27 1.08 -15.85
CA GLU A 96 -7.14 2.47 -15.39
C GLU A 96 -7.82 2.69 -14.02
N GLY A 97 -8.86 1.95 -13.71
CA GLY A 97 -9.54 2.03 -12.42
C GLY A 97 -10.54 0.90 -12.22
N ALA A 98 -10.94 0.68 -10.97
CA ALA A 98 -11.82 -0.43 -10.61
C ALA A 98 -12.98 0.01 -9.72
N PRO A 99 -14.14 -0.66 -9.82
CA PRO A 99 -15.30 -0.40 -8.97
C PRO A 99 -14.97 -0.50 -7.48
N GLY A 100 -15.32 0.53 -6.70
CA GLY A 100 -15.01 0.62 -5.28
C GLY A 100 -13.65 1.26 -4.96
N GLN A 101 -12.85 1.58 -5.95
CA GLN A 101 -11.62 2.34 -5.77
C GLN A 101 -11.94 3.80 -5.45
N LEU A 102 -11.05 4.47 -4.68
CA LEU A 102 -11.16 5.91 -4.44
C LEU A 102 -11.16 6.67 -5.76
N GLY A 103 -12.09 7.60 -5.88
CA GLY A 103 -12.21 8.49 -7.04
C GLY A 103 -11.44 9.81 -6.88
N GLY A 104 -10.49 9.85 -5.96
CA GLY A 104 -9.69 11.03 -5.62
C GLY A 104 -9.25 11.01 -4.16
N THR A 105 -8.63 12.10 -3.71
CA THR A 105 -8.24 12.32 -2.32
C THR A 105 -9.40 12.90 -1.53
N ASP A 106 -9.60 12.46 -0.30
CA ASP A 106 -10.57 13.07 0.61
C ASP A 106 -10.21 14.53 0.91
N VAL A 107 -11.18 15.43 0.80
CA VAL A 107 -10.98 16.86 1.02
C VAL A 107 -11.88 17.34 2.15
N ARG A 108 -11.27 17.82 3.23
CA ARG A 108 -11.98 18.45 4.32
C ARG A 108 -12.32 19.90 3.94
N LEU A 109 -13.58 20.28 4.05
CA LEU A 109 -14.08 21.60 3.68
C LEU A 109 -14.85 22.23 4.83
N ARG A 110 -14.71 23.55 4.99
CA ARG A 110 -15.56 24.38 5.86
C ARG A 110 -16.23 25.44 5.02
N PHE A 111 -17.54 25.57 5.16
CA PHE A 111 -18.34 26.51 4.40
C PHE A 111 -18.62 27.76 5.22
N GLU A 112 -18.33 28.92 4.64
CA GLU A 112 -18.51 30.24 5.27
C GLU A 112 -19.32 31.15 4.34
N MET A 113 -20.10 32.07 4.94
CA MET A 113 -20.83 33.08 4.18
C MET A 113 -19.97 34.34 4.08
N ILE A 114 -19.72 34.80 2.87
CA ILE A 114 -19.10 36.11 2.58
C ILE A 114 -20.04 36.85 1.65
N ASP A 115 -20.62 37.93 2.14
CA ASP A 115 -21.68 38.69 1.46
C ASP A 115 -22.84 37.77 1.00
N SER A 116 -23.05 37.65 -0.32
CA SER A 116 -24.07 36.79 -0.94
C SER A 116 -23.45 35.50 -1.54
N THR A 117 -22.34 35.02 -1.03
CA THR A 117 -21.61 33.89 -1.56
C THR A 117 -21.24 32.90 -0.45
N ILE A 118 -21.55 31.63 -0.65
CA ILE A 118 -21.01 30.54 0.18
C ILE A 118 -19.63 30.18 -0.34
N VAL A 119 -18.60 30.25 0.51
CA VAL A 119 -17.22 29.94 0.20
C VAL A 119 -16.83 28.66 0.93
N ALA A 120 -16.39 27.66 0.17
CA ALA A 120 -15.80 26.44 0.68
C ALA A 120 -14.29 26.65 0.86
N ARG A 121 -13.79 26.53 2.08
CA ARG A 121 -12.38 26.65 2.41
C ARG A 121 -11.81 25.30 2.84
N MET A 122 -10.54 25.07 2.51
CA MET A 122 -9.77 23.94 3.04
C MET A 122 -9.16 24.33 4.39
N PRO A 123 -9.63 23.79 5.51
CA PRO A 123 -9.01 24.04 6.81
C PRO A 123 -7.61 23.44 6.87
N LEU A 124 -6.69 24.18 7.51
CA LEU A 124 -5.33 23.69 7.71
C LEU A 124 -5.31 22.42 8.58
N LEU A 125 -4.46 21.46 8.22
CA LEU A 125 -4.21 20.26 9.03
C LEU A 125 -3.32 20.57 10.24
N SER A 126 -2.50 21.60 10.15
CA SER A 126 -1.52 22.04 11.14
C SER A 126 -2.11 22.85 12.30
N LYS A 127 -3.34 22.51 12.78
CA LYS A 127 -3.78 23.11 14.04
C LYS A 127 -2.94 22.58 15.20
N PRO A 128 -2.42 23.45 16.08
CA PRO A 128 -1.65 23.02 17.24
C PRO A 128 -2.47 22.05 18.08
N VAL A 129 -1.84 20.95 18.47
CA VAL A 129 -2.36 20.03 19.47
C VAL A 129 -2.15 20.71 20.83
N ASN A 130 -3.21 20.98 21.57
CA ASN A 130 -3.20 21.64 22.89
C ASN A 130 -2.83 23.14 22.89
N THR A 131 -3.55 23.96 22.18
CA THR A 131 -3.63 25.35 22.55
C THR A 131 -4.84 25.52 23.50
N SER A 132 -4.58 25.58 24.79
CA SER A 132 -5.46 26.29 25.71
C SER A 132 -5.58 27.73 25.18
N GLY A 133 -6.68 28.01 24.56
CA GLY A 133 -7.28 29.16 23.90
C GLY A 133 -6.55 30.48 23.69
N ASP A 134 -5.44 30.77 24.30
CA ASP A 134 -4.83 32.11 24.27
C ASP A 134 -3.29 32.11 24.15
N SER A 135 -2.72 31.14 23.49
CA SER A 135 -1.30 31.13 23.23
C SER A 135 -0.95 32.07 22.06
N ASP A 136 0.17 32.79 22.19
CA ASP A 136 0.71 33.68 21.14
C ASP A 136 0.90 32.90 19.83
N ILE A 137 1.23 31.61 19.92
CA ILE A 137 1.36 30.69 18.77
C ILE A 137 0.03 30.49 18.07
N ALA A 138 -1.09 30.30 18.80
CA ALA A 138 -2.41 30.15 18.16
C ALA A 138 -2.80 31.44 17.41
N ARG A 139 -2.49 32.62 17.97
CA ARG A 139 -2.71 33.90 17.29
C ARG A 139 -1.82 34.04 16.07
N ALA A 140 -0.55 33.70 16.18
CA ALA A 140 0.43 33.75 15.09
C ALA A 140 -0.01 32.79 13.94
N LEU A 141 -0.44 31.56 14.24
CA LEU A 141 -0.93 30.61 13.24
C LEU A 141 -2.18 31.14 12.55
N ASN A 142 -3.16 31.68 13.28
CA ASN A 142 -4.36 32.26 12.69
C ASN A 142 -4.05 33.47 11.81
N HIS A 143 -3.01 34.23 12.14
CA HIS A 143 -2.55 35.37 11.34
C HIS A 143 -1.74 34.94 10.10
N SER A 144 -0.91 33.91 10.23
CA SER A 144 0.02 33.45 9.17
C SER A 144 -0.62 32.51 8.17
N HIS A 145 -1.70 31.81 8.54
CA HIS A 145 -2.29 30.74 7.76
C HIS A 145 -3.77 30.99 7.56
N ASN A 146 -4.11 31.56 6.42
CA ASN A 146 -5.50 31.71 6.00
C ASN A 146 -5.92 30.47 5.19
N PRO A 147 -7.01 29.74 5.58
CA PRO A 147 -7.50 28.59 4.83
C PRO A 147 -7.79 28.94 3.37
N GLY A 148 -7.21 28.18 2.44
CA GLY A 148 -7.37 28.42 1.02
C GLY A 148 -8.82 28.28 0.56
N ILE A 149 -9.27 29.12 -0.35
CA ILE A 149 -10.57 29.00 -0.98
C ILE A 149 -10.52 27.84 -1.99
N PHE A 150 -11.32 26.82 -1.75
CA PHE A 150 -11.43 25.67 -2.66
C PHE A 150 -12.44 25.96 -3.78
N LYS A 151 -13.63 26.42 -3.41
CA LYS A 151 -14.71 26.80 -4.34
C LYS A 151 -15.58 27.90 -3.72
N SER A 152 -16.31 28.62 -4.59
CA SER A 152 -17.29 29.62 -4.15
C SER A 152 -18.59 29.47 -4.93
N PHE A 153 -19.74 29.71 -4.26
CA PHE A 153 -21.08 29.49 -4.78
C PHE A 153 -21.95 30.68 -4.47
N LYS A 154 -22.43 31.36 -5.51
CA LYS A 154 -23.36 32.49 -5.35
C LYS A 154 -24.71 31.99 -4.82
N VAL A 155 -25.26 32.67 -3.81
CA VAL A 155 -26.60 32.41 -3.32
C VAL A 155 -27.63 32.89 -4.35
N LEU A 156 -28.50 32.00 -4.79
CA LEU A 156 -29.48 32.24 -5.84
C LEU A 156 -30.89 32.57 -5.26
N ALA A 157 -31.22 31.95 -4.14
CA ALA A 157 -32.46 32.14 -3.41
C ALA A 157 -32.30 31.64 -1.97
N CYS A 158 -33.27 31.93 -1.13
CA CYS A 158 -33.49 31.23 0.15
C CYS A 158 -34.69 30.28 0.00
N THR A 159 -34.73 29.25 0.82
CA THR A 159 -35.93 28.41 0.97
C THR A 159 -37.09 29.23 1.51
N PRO A 160 -38.36 28.82 1.28
CA PRO A 160 -39.53 29.59 1.73
C PRO A 160 -39.56 29.86 3.24
N ASP A 161 -38.99 28.96 4.05
CA ASP A 161 -38.84 29.07 5.51
C ASP A 161 -37.57 29.79 5.95
N SER A 162 -36.71 30.19 5.00
CA SER A 162 -35.41 30.83 5.23
C SER A 162 -34.40 29.97 6.00
N SER A 163 -34.63 28.67 6.13
CA SER A 163 -33.74 27.75 6.86
C SER A 163 -32.47 27.39 6.07
N ALA A 164 -32.54 27.51 4.73
CA ALA A 164 -31.43 27.14 3.85
C ALA A 164 -31.20 28.12 2.70
N LEU A 165 -29.95 28.16 2.21
CA LEU A 165 -29.50 28.97 1.09
C LEU A 165 -29.38 28.08 -0.14
N VAL A 166 -30.03 28.48 -1.26
CA VAL A 166 -29.97 27.71 -2.50
C VAL A 166 -28.78 28.16 -3.34
N VAL A 167 -27.88 27.23 -3.62
CA VAL A 167 -26.68 27.45 -4.43
C VAL A 167 -26.55 26.39 -5.51
N ASN A 168 -25.88 26.72 -6.61
CA ASN A 168 -25.50 25.71 -7.63
C ASN A 168 -24.10 25.20 -7.33
N MET A 169 -24.01 23.93 -6.91
CA MET A 169 -22.75 23.27 -6.57
C MET A 169 -22.19 22.37 -7.70
N LYS A 170 -22.67 22.50 -8.93
CA LYS A 170 -22.14 21.70 -10.07
C LYS A 170 -20.63 21.72 -10.13
N SER A 171 -19.99 22.87 -9.92
CA SER A 171 -18.53 23.01 -9.99
C SER A 171 -17.78 22.29 -8.87
N LEU A 172 -18.43 21.99 -7.73
CA LEU A 172 -17.82 21.18 -6.67
C LEU A 172 -17.64 19.71 -7.11
N PHE A 173 -18.62 19.22 -7.86
CA PHE A 173 -18.70 17.82 -8.25
C PHE A 173 -18.08 17.59 -9.64
N LEU A 174 -18.58 18.18 -10.69
CA LEU A 174 -18.21 17.88 -12.08
C LEU A 174 -16.84 18.45 -12.52
N GLU A 175 -16.40 19.56 -11.96
CA GLU A 175 -15.09 20.11 -12.29
C GLU A 175 -13.97 19.37 -11.54
N GLY A 176 -13.04 18.79 -12.30
CA GLY A 176 -11.89 18.11 -11.73
C GLY A 176 -10.91 19.07 -11.07
N SER A 177 -10.69 18.98 -9.78
CA SER A 177 -9.51 19.50 -9.10
C SER A 177 -8.44 18.43 -9.02
N ALA A 178 -7.20 18.81 -8.72
CA ALA A 178 -6.12 17.84 -8.48
C ALA A 178 -6.49 16.82 -7.39
N PHE A 179 -7.34 17.19 -6.44
CA PHE A 179 -7.78 16.35 -5.32
C PHE A 179 -8.93 15.40 -5.67
N THR A 180 -9.80 15.79 -6.59
CA THR A 180 -11.03 15.06 -6.91
C THR A 180 -10.97 14.32 -8.25
N LYS A 181 -9.78 14.22 -8.85
CA LYS A 181 -9.56 13.44 -10.07
C LYS A 181 -9.52 11.95 -9.73
N PRO A 182 -10.42 11.11 -10.29
CA PRO A 182 -10.36 9.67 -10.12
C PRO A 182 -9.13 9.02 -10.76
N PHE A 183 -8.57 9.66 -11.78
CA PHE A 183 -7.39 9.20 -12.52
C PHE A 183 -6.31 10.27 -12.49
N PRO A 184 -5.43 10.29 -11.48
CA PRO A 184 -4.26 11.16 -11.50
C PRO A 184 -3.26 10.67 -12.55
N SER A 185 -2.49 11.60 -13.13
CA SER A 185 -1.38 11.26 -13.99
C SER A 185 -0.39 10.38 -13.24
N THR A 186 -0.01 9.25 -13.81
CA THR A 186 0.87 8.27 -13.19
C THR A 186 2.07 7.97 -14.06
N SER A 187 3.17 7.57 -13.44
CA SER A 187 4.33 7.07 -14.15
C SER A 187 4.89 5.85 -13.41
N ALA A 188 5.24 4.82 -14.15
CA ALA A 188 5.74 3.57 -13.60
C ALA A 188 6.82 2.97 -14.50
N ASN A 189 7.78 2.24 -13.91
CA ASN A 189 8.72 1.43 -14.67
C ASN A 189 8.01 0.21 -15.24
N GLY A 190 7.93 0.12 -16.57
CA GLY A 190 7.44 -1.05 -17.29
C GLY A 190 8.59 -1.90 -17.83
N TYR A 191 8.27 -3.02 -18.49
CA TYR A 191 9.24 -3.94 -19.08
C TYR A 191 10.17 -3.28 -20.11
N TYR A 192 9.65 -2.29 -20.86
CA TYR A 192 10.40 -1.56 -21.88
C TYR A 192 10.89 -0.18 -21.41
N GLY A 193 10.83 0.13 -20.12
CA GLY A 193 11.22 1.41 -19.56
C GLY A 193 10.08 2.15 -18.87
N PHE A 194 10.28 3.43 -18.62
CA PHE A 194 9.35 4.26 -17.88
C PHE A 194 8.12 4.62 -18.72
N VAL A 195 6.94 4.25 -18.23
CA VAL A 195 5.66 4.56 -18.86
C VAL A 195 4.93 5.62 -18.03
N SER A 196 4.58 6.73 -18.66
CA SER A 196 3.69 7.73 -18.06
C SER A 196 2.29 7.65 -18.67
N ARG A 197 1.28 7.85 -17.82
CA ARG A 197 -0.13 7.91 -18.19
C ARG A 197 -0.68 9.26 -17.80
N ASP A 198 -1.31 9.93 -18.75
CA ASP A 198 -1.87 11.27 -18.57
C ASP A 198 -3.36 11.27 -18.87
N HIS A 199 -4.15 11.80 -17.93
CA HIS A 199 -5.60 11.79 -18.00
C HIS A 199 -6.13 13.21 -18.06
N SER A 200 -6.77 13.58 -19.16
CA SER A 200 -7.36 14.89 -19.39
C SER A 200 -8.88 14.80 -19.40
N LEU A 201 -9.55 15.48 -18.45
CA LEU A 201 -11.01 15.53 -18.36
C LEU A 201 -11.62 16.31 -19.54
N GLU A 202 -12.61 15.71 -20.20
CA GLU A 202 -13.44 16.33 -21.23
C GLU A 202 -14.80 16.76 -20.61
N SER A 203 -14.83 17.97 -20.06
CA SER A 203 -15.99 18.48 -19.30
C SER A 203 -17.27 18.62 -20.14
N ASP A 204 -17.12 18.86 -21.45
CA ASP A 204 -18.22 18.97 -22.42
C ASP A 204 -18.90 17.62 -22.71
N LYS A 205 -18.19 16.51 -22.48
CA LYS A 205 -18.69 15.14 -22.64
C LYS A 205 -19.11 14.51 -21.31
N SER A 206 -18.82 15.19 -20.20
CA SER A 206 -19.13 14.68 -18.85
C SER A 206 -20.50 15.15 -18.39
N SER A 207 -21.22 14.31 -17.64
CA SER A 207 -22.59 14.59 -17.24
C SER A 207 -22.92 14.15 -15.81
N ILE A 208 -23.95 14.79 -15.23
CA ILE A 208 -24.50 14.37 -13.94
C ILE A 208 -25.60 13.36 -14.20
N LEU A 209 -25.45 12.13 -13.72
CA LEU A 209 -26.41 11.06 -13.89
C LEU A 209 -27.56 11.14 -12.88
N GLY A 210 -27.26 11.49 -11.63
CA GLY A 210 -28.27 11.57 -10.58
C GLY A 210 -27.76 12.15 -9.27
N VAL A 211 -28.69 12.34 -8.34
CA VAL A 211 -28.42 12.83 -6.99
C VAL A 211 -29.13 11.96 -5.97
N SER A 212 -28.51 11.79 -4.79
CA SER A 212 -29.09 11.13 -3.62
C SER A 212 -28.67 11.85 -2.35
N ALA A 213 -29.35 11.58 -1.25
CA ALA A 213 -29.05 12.17 0.06
C ALA A 213 -29.42 11.17 1.17
N SER A 214 -28.71 11.22 2.29
CA SER A 214 -29.01 10.54 3.55
C SER A 214 -28.93 11.53 4.71
N GLY A 215 -29.13 11.05 5.94
CA GLY A 215 -29.09 11.93 7.13
C GLY A 215 -27.75 12.62 7.37
N ASP A 216 -26.66 12.08 6.84
CA ASP A 216 -25.29 12.52 7.08
C ASP A 216 -24.54 12.96 5.82
N ASN A 217 -25.11 12.75 4.63
CA ASN A 217 -24.44 13.11 3.37
C ASN A 217 -25.40 13.51 2.24
N ILE A 218 -24.82 14.13 1.20
CA ILE A 218 -25.38 14.25 -0.14
C ILE A 218 -24.41 13.64 -1.15
N THR A 219 -24.93 12.96 -2.16
CA THR A 219 -24.13 12.30 -3.19
C THR A 219 -24.56 12.73 -4.59
N VAL A 220 -23.56 13.00 -5.44
CA VAL A 220 -23.74 13.23 -6.87
C VAL A 220 -23.09 12.08 -7.63
N ARG A 221 -23.90 11.41 -8.45
CA ARG A 221 -23.45 10.35 -9.37
C ARG A 221 -23.20 10.99 -10.73
N GLU A 222 -22.01 10.88 -11.24
CA GLU A 222 -21.54 11.53 -12.46
C GLU A 222 -20.85 10.55 -13.41
N GLU A 223 -20.98 10.82 -14.70
CA GLU A 223 -20.24 10.16 -15.76
C GLU A 223 -19.18 11.11 -16.27
N LEU A 224 -17.92 10.71 -16.11
CA LEU A 224 -16.76 11.52 -16.45
C LEU A 224 -16.09 10.93 -17.70
N ALA A 225 -15.87 11.76 -18.71
CA ALA A 225 -15.14 11.39 -19.92
C ALA A 225 -13.72 11.94 -19.87
N TYR A 226 -12.76 11.11 -20.21
CA TYR A 226 -11.34 11.46 -20.26
C TYR A 226 -10.72 11.10 -21.59
N LYS A 227 -9.66 11.82 -21.94
CA LYS A 227 -8.64 11.40 -22.91
C LYS A 227 -7.43 10.88 -22.17
N VAL A 228 -6.94 9.70 -22.54
CA VAL A 228 -5.77 9.06 -21.95
C VAL A 228 -4.64 9.01 -22.95
N ASN A 229 -3.46 9.43 -22.53
CA ASN A 229 -2.23 9.33 -23.30
C ASN A 229 -1.23 8.46 -22.55
N HIS A 230 -0.63 7.50 -23.24
CA HIS A 230 0.44 6.66 -22.69
C HIS A 230 1.74 6.98 -23.42
N THR A 231 2.77 7.35 -22.68
CA THR A 231 4.07 7.71 -23.22
C THR A 231 5.15 6.80 -22.62
N LEU A 232 5.97 6.20 -23.48
CA LEU A 232 7.12 5.41 -23.07
C LEU A 232 8.37 6.30 -23.03
N MET A 233 9.11 6.24 -21.93
CA MET A 233 10.36 6.99 -21.69
C MET A 233 10.23 8.51 -21.88
N GLY A 234 9.02 9.06 -21.78
CA GLY A 234 8.74 10.48 -21.95
C GLY A 234 8.86 11.01 -23.39
N ALA A 235 9.14 10.14 -24.36
CA ALA A 235 9.38 10.53 -25.75
C ALA A 235 8.54 9.78 -26.80
N TYR A 236 8.21 8.53 -26.51
CA TYR A 236 7.49 7.69 -27.47
C TYR A 236 6.03 7.55 -27.07
N SER A 237 5.13 8.13 -27.87
CA SER A 237 3.70 7.91 -27.67
C SER A 237 3.34 6.47 -28.01
N MET A 238 2.74 5.76 -27.05
CA MET A 238 2.20 4.41 -27.25
C MET A 238 0.73 4.49 -27.67
N TYR A 239 -0.02 5.36 -26.97
CA TYR A 239 -1.43 5.61 -27.24
C TYR A 239 -1.73 7.09 -27.04
N GLU A 240 -2.53 7.66 -27.93
CA GLU A 240 -2.95 9.07 -27.87
C GLU A 240 -4.46 9.19 -27.92
N ASN A 241 -4.99 10.07 -27.07
CA ASN A 241 -6.40 10.43 -27.04
C ASN A 241 -7.36 9.23 -26.93
N VAL A 242 -6.95 8.16 -26.23
CA VAL A 242 -7.82 7.00 -25.98
C VAL A 242 -8.97 7.43 -25.08
N PRO A 243 -10.24 7.22 -25.48
CA PRO A 243 -11.37 7.60 -24.64
C PRO A 243 -11.49 6.67 -23.43
N LEU A 244 -11.62 7.26 -22.25
CA LEU A 244 -11.92 6.57 -21.00
C LEU A 244 -13.17 7.21 -20.39
N THR A 245 -14.12 6.38 -20.01
CA THR A 245 -15.33 6.84 -19.30
C THR A 245 -15.41 6.17 -17.94
N ALA A 246 -15.74 6.93 -16.91
CA ALA A 246 -15.97 6.41 -15.57
C ALA A 246 -17.24 6.99 -14.96
N VAL A 247 -18.00 6.14 -14.27
CA VAL A 247 -19.05 6.58 -13.37
C VAL A 247 -18.46 6.71 -11.97
N VAL A 248 -18.61 7.89 -11.39
CA VAL A 248 -18.05 8.26 -10.08
C VAL A 248 -19.15 8.78 -9.18
N ASN A 249 -19.13 8.34 -7.93
CA ASN A 249 -19.97 8.89 -6.87
C ASN A 249 -19.12 9.86 -6.05
N LYS A 250 -19.46 11.14 -6.06
CA LYS A 250 -18.85 12.16 -5.18
C LYS A 250 -19.83 12.50 -4.07
N MET A 251 -19.35 12.43 -2.85
CA MET A 251 -20.14 12.55 -1.65
C MET A 251 -19.61 13.67 -0.77
N LEU A 252 -20.50 14.50 -0.27
CA LEU A 252 -20.23 15.52 0.75
C LEU A 252 -20.88 15.09 2.05
N CYS A 253 -20.07 14.69 3.04
CA CYS A 253 -20.51 14.14 4.32
C CYS A 253 -20.23 15.09 5.47
N VAL A 254 -21.09 15.10 6.48
CA VAL A 254 -20.80 15.84 7.72
C VAL A 254 -19.81 15.05 8.57
N LEU A 255 -18.75 15.71 9.04
CA LEU A 255 -17.85 15.13 10.03
C LEU A 255 -18.49 15.20 11.44
N PRO A 256 -18.15 14.23 12.32
CA PRO A 256 -18.63 14.23 13.69
C PRO A 256 -18.39 15.58 14.37
N GLU A 257 -19.38 16.08 15.08
CA GLU A 257 -19.30 17.35 15.81
C GLU A 257 -18.27 17.26 16.93
N GLU A 258 -18.28 16.13 17.65
CA GLU A 258 -17.25 15.77 18.63
C GLU A 258 -16.25 14.82 17.97
N PRO A 259 -15.05 15.31 17.59
CA PRO A 259 -14.02 14.48 17.03
C PRO A 259 -13.59 13.37 18.02
N MET A 260 -13.26 12.20 17.49
CA MET A 260 -12.69 11.12 18.32
C MET A 260 -11.39 11.59 19.00
N THR A 261 -11.14 11.19 20.23
CA THR A 261 -9.84 11.41 20.88
C THR A 261 -8.75 10.72 20.05
N PRO A 262 -7.76 11.46 19.53
CA PRO A 262 -6.69 10.87 18.75
C PRO A 262 -5.82 9.96 19.64
N ARG A 263 -5.12 9.01 19.02
CA ARG A 263 -4.11 8.16 19.68
C ARG A 263 -2.77 8.35 18.98
N LEU A 264 -1.71 8.59 19.75
CA LEU A 264 -0.37 8.72 19.17
C LEU A 264 0.08 7.40 18.58
N ALA A 265 0.68 7.45 17.40
CA ALA A 265 1.29 6.29 16.78
C ALA A 265 2.71 6.07 17.32
N ASP A 266 3.16 4.81 17.30
CA ASP A 266 4.53 4.43 17.63
C ASP A 266 5.15 3.69 16.46
N SER A 267 6.37 4.06 16.06
CA SER A 267 7.07 3.49 14.90
C SER A 267 7.50 2.04 15.10
N ARG A 268 7.52 1.55 16.34
CA ARG A 268 7.77 0.13 16.66
C ARG A 268 6.60 -0.78 16.29
N LEU A 269 5.47 -0.19 15.86
CA LEU A 269 4.31 -0.90 15.35
C LEU A 269 3.99 -0.45 13.92
N GLY A 270 3.55 -1.38 13.09
CA GLY A 270 3.10 -1.12 11.72
C GLY A 270 1.69 -0.53 11.72
N LEU A 271 1.58 0.78 11.79
CA LEU A 271 0.32 1.50 11.86
C LEU A 271 0.14 2.40 10.65
N THR A 272 -1.07 2.46 10.12
CA THR A 272 -1.49 3.53 9.22
C THR A 272 -1.66 4.81 10.03
N THR A 273 -1.09 5.92 9.57
CA THR A 273 -0.99 7.14 10.38
C THR A 273 -1.53 8.37 9.68
N GLN A 274 -1.94 9.36 10.49
CA GLN A 274 -2.24 10.72 10.07
C GLN A 274 -1.15 11.65 10.63
N LEU A 275 -0.39 12.31 9.75
CA LEU A 275 0.62 13.26 10.18
C LEU A 275 0.01 14.59 10.60
N LYS A 276 0.61 15.21 11.62
CA LYS A 276 0.27 16.52 12.19
C LYS A 276 1.52 17.30 12.49
N SER A 277 1.51 18.58 12.23
CA SER A 277 2.56 19.50 12.72
C SER A 277 2.12 20.09 14.05
N ASP A 278 2.90 19.87 15.09
CA ASP A 278 2.68 20.39 16.43
C ASP A 278 3.53 21.64 16.64
N PHE A 279 2.88 22.77 16.80
CA PHE A 279 3.50 24.07 17.04
C PHE A 279 3.56 24.43 18.53
N ALA A 280 3.11 23.55 19.44
CA ALA A 280 3.01 23.84 20.87
C ALA A 280 4.37 23.78 21.61
N GLY A 281 5.45 23.44 20.93
CA GLY A 281 6.79 23.22 21.49
C GLY A 281 7.52 24.44 22.01
N ALA A 282 6.87 25.36 22.74
CA ALA A 282 7.49 26.50 23.47
C ALA A 282 8.46 27.34 22.63
N GLY A 283 8.25 27.48 21.32
CA GLY A 283 9.08 28.33 20.45
C GLY A 283 10.43 27.73 20.05
N GLN A 284 10.74 26.46 20.43
CA GLN A 284 12.02 25.83 20.11
C GLN A 284 12.01 25.08 18.80
N GLU A 285 10.93 24.33 18.51
CA GLU A 285 10.81 23.57 17.26
C GLU A 285 9.35 23.26 16.92
N VAL A 286 9.06 23.07 15.63
CA VAL A 286 7.81 22.47 15.15
C VAL A 286 8.01 20.95 15.07
N LYS A 287 7.22 20.20 15.85
CA LYS A 287 7.31 18.73 15.87
C LYS A 287 6.30 18.10 14.92
N ASN A 288 6.75 17.13 14.16
CA ASN A 288 5.86 16.26 13.44
C ASN A 288 5.41 15.12 14.38
N ILE A 289 4.10 15.06 14.62
CA ILE A 289 3.47 13.97 15.39
C ILE A 289 2.58 13.16 14.48
N ARG A 290 2.41 11.89 14.79
CA ARG A 290 1.56 10.99 14.01
C ARG A 290 0.45 10.43 14.90
N TYR A 291 -0.79 10.55 14.42
CA TYR A 291 -1.93 9.87 15.01
C TYR A 291 -2.14 8.54 14.32
N ALA A 292 -2.41 7.47 15.07
CA ALA A 292 -2.80 6.18 14.53
C ALA A 292 -4.20 6.30 13.90
N LYS A 293 -4.35 5.85 12.67
CA LYS A 293 -5.68 5.71 12.06
C LYS A 293 -6.38 4.51 12.69
N ARG A 294 -7.58 4.71 13.25
CA ARG A 294 -8.35 3.67 13.92
C ARG A 294 -9.84 3.98 13.93
N TRP A 295 -10.65 2.96 14.10
CA TRP A 295 -12.09 3.10 14.31
C TRP A 295 -12.41 3.61 15.71
N ARG A 296 -13.54 4.27 15.85
CA ARG A 296 -14.13 4.58 17.16
C ARG A 296 -14.84 3.34 17.70
N ILE A 297 -14.15 2.50 18.45
CA ILE A 297 -14.70 1.32 19.11
C ILE A 297 -14.92 1.64 20.59
N GLU A 298 -16.16 1.75 20.98
CA GLU A 298 -16.59 2.06 22.36
C GLU A 298 -17.49 0.94 22.86
N PRO A 299 -17.40 0.54 24.15
CA PRO A 299 -18.27 -0.50 24.70
C PRO A 299 -19.72 -0.04 24.74
N SER A 300 -20.66 -0.91 24.34
CA SER A 300 -22.10 -0.66 24.46
C SER A 300 -22.52 -0.54 25.93
N ASP A 301 -21.90 -1.31 26.82
CA ASP A 301 -22.02 -1.24 28.28
C ASP A 301 -20.63 -1.02 28.91
N SER A 302 -20.34 0.22 29.27
CA SER A 302 -19.06 0.59 29.90
C SER A 302 -18.90 0.03 31.31
N ALA A 303 -19.99 -0.25 32.03
CA ALA A 303 -19.93 -0.80 33.37
C ALA A 303 -19.59 -2.31 33.32
N ALA A 304 -20.24 -3.07 32.45
CA ALA A 304 -19.92 -4.47 32.20
C ALA A 304 -18.46 -4.64 31.70
N TYR A 305 -18.05 -3.77 30.75
CA TYR A 305 -16.67 -3.76 30.24
C TYR A 305 -15.64 -3.57 31.37
N ARG A 306 -15.88 -2.63 32.30
CA ARG A 306 -14.98 -2.39 33.43
C ARG A 306 -14.93 -3.55 34.42
N ARG A 307 -15.97 -4.38 34.48
CA ARG A 307 -15.98 -5.62 35.25
C ARG A 307 -15.24 -6.78 34.59
N GLY A 308 -14.74 -6.57 33.34
CA GLY A 308 -14.01 -7.60 32.56
C GLY A 308 -14.95 -8.53 31.77
N GLU A 309 -16.23 -8.17 31.60
CA GLU A 309 -17.17 -8.91 30.79
C GLU A 309 -16.96 -8.63 29.29
N LEU A 310 -17.21 -9.61 28.42
CA LEU A 310 -17.20 -9.43 26.98
C LEU A 310 -18.46 -8.67 26.56
N VAL A 311 -18.27 -7.48 25.97
CA VAL A 311 -19.34 -6.60 25.50
C VAL A 311 -19.27 -6.40 23.98
N GLU A 312 -20.39 -6.07 23.37
CA GLU A 312 -20.41 -5.61 21.98
C GLU A 312 -19.96 -4.14 21.88
N PRO A 313 -19.42 -3.69 20.76
CA PRO A 313 -19.22 -2.27 20.52
C PRO A 313 -20.56 -1.56 20.35
N LYS A 314 -20.62 -0.25 20.62
CA LYS A 314 -21.79 0.59 20.30
C LYS A 314 -22.17 0.55 18.82
N LYS A 315 -21.18 0.49 17.93
CA LYS A 315 -21.34 0.34 16.48
C LYS A 315 -20.44 -0.78 16.00
N GLN A 316 -21.03 -1.82 15.42
CA GLN A 316 -20.29 -2.90 14.77
C GLN A 316 -19.70 -2.45 13.44
N LEU A 317 -18.58 -3.02 13.05
CA LEU A 317 -17.98 -2.88 11.72
C LEU A 317 -18.62 -3.91 10.79
N VAL A 318 -19.60 -3.47 9.99
CA VAL A 318 -20.37 -4.36 9.11
C VAL A 318 -19.84 -4.27 7.69
N PHE A 319 -19.27 -5.39 7.20
CA PHE A 319 -18.87 -5.53 5.80
C PHE A 319 -19.96 -6.23 4.99
N TYR A 320 -20.32 -5.65 3.86
CA TYR A 320 -21.30 -6.21 2.94
C TYR A 320 -20.61 -6.88 1.73
N ILE A 321 -20.92 -8.15 1.51
CA ILE A 321 -20.41 -8.90 0.35
C ILE A 321 -21.21 -8.51 -0.89
N ASP A 322 -20.50 -8.04 -1.92
CA ASP A 322 -21.09 -7.72 -3.22
C ASP A 322 -21.69 -8.96 -3.88
N SER A 323 -22.89 -8.81 -4.45
CA SER A 323 -23.59 -9.85 -5.19
C SER A 323 -22.85 -10.38 -6.42
N LEU A 324 -21.84 -9.65 -6.91
CA LEU A 324 -20.98 -10.08 -8.02
C LEU A 324 -19.90 -11.08 -7.60
N LEU A 325 -19.64 -11.23 -6.30
CA LEU A 325 -18.70 -12.23 -5.79
C LEU A 325 -19.28 -13.64 -5.92
N PRO A 326 -18.48 -14.63 -6.36
CA PRO A 326 -18.94 -16.02 -6.43
C PRO A 326 -19.42 -16.53 -5.07
N VAL A 327 -20.65 -17.02 -5.00
CA VAL A 327 -21.29 -17.49 -3.75
C VAL A 327 -20.45 -18.54 -3.02
N LYS A 328 -19.73 -19.40 -3.76
CA LYS A 328 -18.80 -20.39 -3.19
C LYS A 328 -17.66 -19.79 -2.37
N TRP A 329 -17.37 -18.49 -2.52
CA TRP A 329 -16.31 -17.78 -1.78
C TRP A 329 -16.84 -17.10 -0.50
N HIS A 330 -18.16 -16.87 -0.40
CA HIS A 330 -18.76 -16.14 0.73
C HIS A 330 -18.38 -16.72 2.11
N PRO A 331 -18.37 -18.05 2.35
CA PRO A 331 -17.97 -18.62 3.64
C PRO A 331 -16.52 -18.27 4.00
N TYR A 332 -15.60 -18.29 3.03
CA TYR A 332 -14.18 -17.98 3.25
C TYR A 332 -13.93 -16.49 3.44
N ILE A 333 -14.66 -15.64 2.72
CA ILE A 333 -14.64 -14.18 2.91
C ILE A 333 -15.10 -13.85 4.33
N LYS A 334 -16.23 -14.43 4.76
CA LYS A 334 -16.74 -14.26 6.12
C LYS A 334 -15.74 -14.75 7.15
N ALA A 335 -15.20 -15.94 7.00
CA ALA A 335 -14.22 -16.52 7.92
C ALA A 335 -12.94 -15.66 8.00
N GLY A 336 -12.46 -15.11 6.88
CA GLY A 336 -11.30 -14.21 6.85
C GLY A 336 -11.54 -12.89 7.58
N ALA A 337 -12.66 -12.24 7.31
CA ALA A 337 -13.00 -10.97 7.94
C ALA A 337 -13.29 -11.13 9.44
N GLU A 338 -14.11 -12.10 9.82
CA GLU A 338 -14.52 -12.32 11.22
C GLU A 338 -13.41 -12.96 12.06
N SER A 339 -12.30 -13.45 11.47
CA SER A 339 -11.16 -14.01 12.21
C SER A 339 -10.56 -13.02 13.22
N TRP A 340 -10.67 -11.73 12.94
CA TRP A 340 -10.18 -10.65 13.81
C TRP A 340 -10.96 -10.51 15.11
N ASN A 341 -12.20 -11.01 15.21
CA ASN A 341 -12.98 -10.95 16.44
C ASN A 341 -12.25 -11.60 17.63
N LYS A 342 -11.44 -12.65 17.40
CA LYS A 342 -10.62 -13.26 18.45
C LYS A 342 -9.60 -12.31 19.08
N ALA A 343 -9.02 -11.40 18.27
CA ALA A 343 -8.11 -10.39 18.79
C ALA A 343 -8.88 -9.34 19.62
N PHE A 344 -10.09 -8.97 19.20
CA PHE A 344 -10.96 -8.07 19.94
C PHE A 344 -11.49 -8.69 21.24
N GLU A 345 -11.77 -10.00 21.26
CA GLU A 345 -12.17 -10.72 22.50
C GLU A 345 -11.11 -10.63 23.59
N LYS A 346 -9.82 -10.65 23.22
CA LYS A 346 -8.70 -10.47 24.17
C LYS A 346 -8.67 -9.11 24.87
N ILE A 347 -9.32 -8.12 24.29
CA ILE A 347 -9.43 -6.77 24.84
C ILE A 347 -10.86 -6.46 25.34
N GLY A 348 -11.71 -7.47 25.51
CA GLY A 348 -13.03 -7.36 26.12
C GLY A 348 -14.19 -7.05 25.17
N PHE A 349 -13.98 -7.11 23.83
CA PHE A 349 -15.04 -6.90 22.86
C PHE A 349 -15.41 -8.19 22.13
N LYS A 350 -16.70 -8.43 21.90
CA LYS A 350 -17.22 -9.51 21.05
C LYS A 350 -17.97 -8.92 19.85
N ASN A 351 -18.03 -9.69 18.76
CA ASN A 351 -18.81 -9.35 17.57
C ASN A 351 -18.50 -7.96 17.00
N VAL A 352 -17.25 -7.54 17.02
CA VAL A 352 -16.84 -6.22 16.48
C VAL A 352 -17.02 -6.18 14.97
N ILE A 353 -16.59 -7.25 14.29
CA ILE A 353 -16.69 -7.39 12.84
C ILE A 353 -17.81 -8.37 12.50
N CYS A 354 -18.71 -7.93 11.63
CA CYS A 354 -19.83 -8.71 11.12
C CYS A 354 -19.84 -8.65 9.60
N VAL A 355 -20.05 -9.79 8.94
CA VAL A 355 -20.15 -9.87 7.48
C VAL A 355 -21.57 -10.22 7.08
N LYS A 356 -22.16 -9.41 6.20
CA LYS A 356 -23.52 -9.57 5.67
C LYS A 356 -23.50 -9.57 4.15
N GLU A 357 -24.55 -10.10 3.54
CA GLU A 357 -24.76 -9.98 2.10
C GLU A 357 -25.46 -8.66 1.76
N PHE A 358 -25.33 -8.19 0.52
CA PHE A 358 -26.10 -7.03 0.06
C PHE A 358 -27.59 -7.30 0.25
N PRO A 359 -28.34 -6.36 0.83
CA PRO A 359 -29.78 -6.52 1.00
C PRO A 359 -30.49 -6.53 -0.35
N LYS A 360 -31.26 -7.59 -0.61
CA LYS A 360 -31.92 -7.81 -1.92
C LYS A 360 -33.07 -6.87 -2.21
N ASN A 361 -33.73 -6.34 -1.16
CA ASN A 361 -34.98 -5.58 -1.29
C ASN A 361 -34.91 -4.18 -0.65
N ASP A 362 -33.73 -3.71 -0.31
CA ASP A 362 -33.54 -2.39 0.28
C ASP A 362 -33.19 -1.37 -0.82
N THR A 363 -34.18 -0.59 -1.23
CA THR A 363 -34.01 0.45 -2.26
C THR A 363 -33.22 1.67 -1.76
N LEU A 364 -32.98 1.77 -0.45
CA LEU A 364 -32.21 2.85 0.18
C LEU A 364 -30.74 2.46 0.38
N PHE A 365 -30.42 1.16 0.22
CA PHE A 365 -29.06 0.70 0.36
C PHE A 365 -28.17 1.31 -0.73
N ASN A 366 -27.16 2.07 -0.32
CA ASN A 366 -26.16 2.66 -1.21
C ASN A 366 -24.78 2.09 -0.88
N ALA A 367 -24.32 1.18 -1.71
CA ALA A 367 -23.00 0.56 -1.58
C ALA A 367 -21.81 1.54 -1.71
N HIS A 368 -22.05 2.78 -2.11
CA HIS A 368 -21.07 3.85 -2.23
C HIS A 368 -21.13 4.85 -1.04
N SER A 369 -22.04 4.64 -0.08
CA SER A 369 -22.11 5.46 1.13
C SER A 369 -20.93 5.18 2.07
N LEU A 370 -20.47 6.20 2.79
CA LEU A 370 -19.47 6.03 3.86
C LEU A 370 -19.94 5.09 4.97
N ASP A 371 -21.24 4.99 5.21
CA ASP A 371 -21.81 4.07 6.20
C ASP A 371 -21.76 2.61 5.75
N CYS A 372 -21.49 2.35 4.49
CA CYS A 372 -21.50 1.03 3.89
C CYS A 372 -20.08 0.57 3.54
N MET A 373 -19.52 -0.28 4.37
CA MET A 373 -18.26 -0.97 4.02
C MET A 373 -18.57 -2.15 3.13
N THR A 374 -17.89 -2.25 1.99
CA THR A 374 -18.17 -3.29 0.99
C THR A 374 -16.94 -4.13 0.70
N ILE A 375 -17.17 -5.43 0.46
CA ILE A 375 -16.20 -6.34 -0.15
C ILE A 375 -16.67 -6.58 -1.57
N ARG A 376 -15.97 -5.98 -2.55
CA ARG A 376 -16.35 -5.95 -3.96
C ARG A 376 -15.46 -6.81 -4.82
N TYR A 377 -15.96 -7.16 -6.00
CA TYR A 377 -15.24 -7.89 -7.02
C TYR A 377 -15.02 -7.05 -8.27
N SER A 378 -13.81 -7.06 -8.77
CA SER A 378 -13.46 -6.40 -10.03
C SER A 378 -12.82 -7.38 -11.02
N ALA A 379 -13.32 -7.41 -12.23
CA ALA A 379 -12.74 -8.14 -13.34
C ALA A 379 -11.57 -7.35 -13.94
N SER A 380 -10.51 -7.14 -13.15
CA SER A 380 -9.32 -6.39 -13.56
C SER A 380 -8.05 -7.25 -13.56
N TRP A 381 -7.02 -6.78 -14.26
CA TRP A 381 -5.70 -7.41 -14.34
C TRP A 381 -4.86 -7.23 -13.07
N MET A 382 -5.31 -6.39 -12.13
CA MET A 382 -4.60 -6.18 -10.88
C MET A 382 -4.58 -7.46 -10.04
N ASN A 383 -3.46 -7.74 -9.41
CA ASN A 383 -3.20 -8.98 -8.67
C ASN A 383 -3.27 -8.80 -7.15
N THR A 384 -4.03 -7.83 -6.69
CA THR A 384 -4.10 -7.45 -5.26
C THR A 384 -5.54 -7.46 -4.75
N ALA A 385 -5.71 -7.71 -3.44
CA ALA A 385 -6.84 -7.21 -2.69
C ALA A 385 -6.45 -5.82 -2.18
N GLN A 386 -7.27 -4.82 -2.46
CA GLN A 386 -7.01 -3.43 -2.05
C GLN A 386 -8.04 -3.01 -1.01
N THR A 387 -7.58 -2.32 0.03
CA THR A 387 -8.46 -1.68 1.01
C THR A 387 -8.42 -0.17 0.80
N THR A 388 -9.60 0.42 0.61
CA THR A 388 -9.77 1.87 0.53
C THR A 388 -10.16 2.39 1.91
N LEU A 389 -9.46 3.42 2.39
CA LEU A 389 -9.72 4.03 3.70
C LEU A 389 -10.18 5.48 3.53
N HIS A 390 -11.33 5.80 4.12
CA HIS A 390 -11.74 7.18 4.36
C HIS A 390 -11.54 7.51 5.83
N SER A 391 -10.90 8.63 6.15
CA SER A 391 -10.58 8.99 7.52
C SER A 391 -10.75 10.48 7.81
N ASP A 392 -11.09 10.78 9.06
CA ASP A 392 -11.11 12.16 9.56
C ASP A 392 -9.67 12.60 9.87
N ALA A 393 -9.16 13.47 9.04
CA ALA A 393 -7.80 14.00 9.17
C ALA A 393 -7.57 14.81 10.47
N ARG A 394 -8.62 15.14 11.24
CA ARG A 394 -8.48 15.81 12.55
C ARG A 394 -7.89 14.89 13.61
N THR A 395 -8.23 13.59 13.55
CA THR A 395 -7.98 12.63 14.64
C THR A 395 -7.40 11.30 14.18
N GLY A 396 -7.46 11.00 12.88
CA GLY A 396 -7.17 9.67 12.35
C GLY A 396 -8.35 8.69 12.53
N GLU A 397 -9.56 9.15 12.87
CA GLU A 397 -10.74 8.27 12.93
C GLU A 397 -11.04 7.69 11.54
N ILE A 398 -11.07 6.37 11.41
CA ILE A 398 -11.49 5.69 10.18
C ILE A 398 -13.01 5.78 10.09
N LEU A 399 -13.50 6.25 8.95
CA LEU A 399 -14.94 6.43 8.68
C LEU A 399 -15.50 5.33 7.78
N ASN A 400 -14.66 4.81 6.87
CA ASN A 400 -14.99 3.68 6.00
C ASN A 400 -13.72 2.92 5.60
N ALA A 401 -13.86 1.60 5.43
CA ALA A 401 -12.81 0.71 4.92
C ALA A 401 -13.47 -0.32 3.99
N SER A 402 -13.46 -0.06 2.68
CA SER A 402 -13.99 -0.99 1.70
C SER A 402 -12.88 -1.81 1.04
N ILE A 403 -13.16 -3.08 0.72
CA ILE A 403 -12.20 -4.03 0.16
C ILE A 403 -12.57 -4.34 -1.28
N LEU A 404 -11.59 -4.26 -2.17
CA LEU A 404 -11.71 -4.63 -3.56
C LEU A 404 -10.87 -5.88 -3.85
N ILE A 405 -11.51 -6.95 -4.30
CA ILE A 405 -10.86 -8.17 -4.76
C ILE A 405 -10.77 -8.12 -6.28
N ASN A 406 -9.56 -8.18 -6.82
CA ASN A 406 -9.35 -8.23 -8.26
C ASN A 406 -9.28 -9.68 -8.75
N ALA A 407 -9.85 -9.95 -9.94
CA ALA A 407 -9.94 -11.29 -10.52
C ALA A 407 -8.57 -11.96 -10.68
N ASN A 408 -7.54 -11.18 -11.05
CA ASN A 408 -6.20 -11.72 -11.27
C ASN A 408 -5.47 -12.11 -9.97
N LEU A 409 -5.92 -11.62 -8.80
CA LEU A 409 -5.35 -12.01 -7.51
C LEU A 409 -5.32 -13.53 -7.33
N ILE A 410 -6.44 -14.18 -7.61
CA ILE A 410 -6.57 -15.63 -7.50
C ILE A 410 -5.60 -16.34 -8.45
N SER A 411 -5.43 -15.84 -9.66
CA SER A 411 -4.51 -16.42 -10.66
C SER A 411 -3.05 -16.39 -10.19
N VAL A 412 -2.63 -15.30 -9.56
CA VAL A 412 -1.25 -15.16 -9.04
C VAL A 412 -1.05 -16.05 -7.82
N GLN A 413 -1.97 -16.00 -6.86
CA GLN A 413 -1.91 -16.84 -5.65
C GLN A 413 -1.96 -18.33 -5.96
N TYR A 414 -2.65 -18.72 -7.04
CA TYR A 414 -2.66 -20.08 -7.55
C TYR A 414 -1.25 -20.58 -7.88
N VAL A 415 -0.52 -19.79 -8.65
CA VAL A 415 0.83 -20.15 -9.11
C VAL A 415 1.79 -20.22 -7.94
N ASP A 416 1.70 -19.27 -7.02
CA ASP A 416 2.52 -19.26 -5.79
C ASP A 416 2.21 -20.47 -4.90
N ARG A 417 0.94 -20.84 -4.78
CA ARG A 417 0.50 -22.01 -4.01
C ARG A 417 1.02 -23.31 -4.60
N ILE A 418 0.99 -23.44 -5.95
CA ILE A 418 1.58 -24.59 -6.64
C ILE A 418 3.09 -24.62 -6.40
N ALA A 419 3.80 -23.55 -6.70
CA ALA A 419 5.26 -23.50 -6.55
C ALA A 419 5.72 -23.85 -5.13
N ALA A 420 4.94 -23.42 -4.12
CA ALA A 420 5.26 -23.71 -2.72
C ALA A 420 4.98 -25.15 -2.31
N THR A 421 3.97 -25.82 -2.87
CA THR A 421 3.46 -27.05 -2.24
C THR A 421 3.10 -28.17 -3.23
N VAL A 422 3.43 -28.05 -4.50
CA VAL A 422 3.11 -29.09 -5.50
C VAL A 422 3.76 -30.44 -5.18
N ALA A 423 4.94 -30.42 -4.53
CA ALA A 423 5.61 -31.64 -4.07
C ALA A 423 4.89 -32.32 -2.90
N THR A 424 4.18 -31.56 -2.08
CA THR A 424 3.68 -32.01 -0.76
C THR A 424 2.17 -32.10 -0.67
N ASP A 425 1.43 -31.29 -1.46
CA ASP A 425 -0.03 -31.28 -1.49
C ASP A 425 -0.59 -31.74 -2.85
N PRO A 426 -1.08 -32.99 -2.97
CA PRO A 426 -1.64 -33.48 -4.23
C PRO A 426 -2.86 -32.69 -4.72
N ARG A 427 -3.57 -31.96 -3.86
CA ARG A 427 -4.76 -31.17 -4.22
C ARG A 427 -4.44 -30.04 -5.20
N VAL A 428 -3.18 -29.56 -5.25
CA VAL A 428 -2.76 -28.49 -6.16
C VAL A 428 -2.20 -28.99 -7.49
N ARG A 429 -2.14 -30.33 -7.72
CA ARG A 429 -1.66 -30.94 -8.97
C ARG A 429 -2.75 -30.99 -10.04
N THR A 430 -3.40 -29.85 -10.25
CA THR A 430 -4.54 -29.73 -11.17
C THR A 430 -4.58 -28.33 -11.78
N VAL A 431 -5.21 -28.23 -12.96
CA VAL A 431 -5.38 -26.94 -13.65
C VAL A 431 -6.39 -26.02 -12.92
N ILE A 432 -7.38 -26.62 -12.25
CA ILE A 432 -8.38 -25.89 -11.47
C ILE A 432 -8.36 -26.42 -10.03
N PHE A 433 -8.07 -25.57 -9.07
CA PHE A 433 -8.05 -25.97 -7.67
C PHE A 433 -9.42 -26.39 -7.14
N PRO A 434 -9.45 -27.37 -6.23
CA PRO A 434 -10.61 -27.62 -5.39
C PRO A 434 -11.05 -26.36 -4.65
N GLN A 435 -12.33 -26.28 -4.32
CA GLN A 435 -12.92 -25.10 -3.68
C GLN A 435 -12.25 -24.76 -2.34
N GLU A 436 -11.86 -25.77 -1.58
CA GLU A 436 -11.22 -25.60 -0.26
C GLU A 436 -9.86 -24.91 -0.40
N VAL A 437 -9.05 -25.29 -1.40
CA VAL A 437 -7.74 -24.70 -1.65
C VAL A 437 -7.87 -23.26 -2.13
N GLN A 438 -8.89 -22.97 -2.98
CA GLN A 438 -9.22 -21.59 -3.35
C GLN A 438 -9.64 -20.78 -2.13
N GLY A 439 -10.47 -21.39 -1.29
CA GLY A 439 -11.00 -20.77 -0.07
C GLY A 439 -9.92 -20.40 0.93
N GLU A 440 -8.91 -21.26 1.15
CA GLU A 440 -7.76 -20.96 2.03
C GLU A 440 -7.03 -19.67 1.58
N LEU A 441 -6.82 -19.49 0.28
CA LEU A 441 -6.15 -18.30 -0.27
C LEU A 441 -7.01 -17.04 -0.15
N ILE A 442 -8.31 -17.15 -0.43
CA ILE A 442 -9.27 -16.04 -0.30
C ILE A 442 -9.37 -15.61 1.16
N GLN A 443 -9.50 -16.57 2.08
CA GLN A 443 -9.56 -16.29 3.51
C GLN A 443 -8.33 -15.51 3.99
N ALA A 444 -7.12 -15.94 3.59
CA ALA A 444 -5.88 -15.25 3.93
C ALA A 444 -5.83 -13.82 3.37
N ALA A 445 -6.19 -13.64 2.10
CA ALA A 445 -6.21 -12.32 1.47
C ALA A 445 -7.22 -11.37 2.11
N ILE A 446 -8.40 -11.86 2.48
CA ILE A 446 -9.42 -11.06 3.17
C ILE A 446 -8.99 -10.73 4.60
N ALA A 447 -8.40 -11.68 5.33
CA ALA A 447 -7.90 -11.41 6.68
C ALA A 447 -6.86 -10.27 6.66
N GLN A 448 -5.93 -10.27 5.70
CA GLN A 448 -4.96 -9.20 5.50
C GLN A 448 -5.63 -7.87 5.11
N ALA A 449 -6.56 -7.88 4.16
CA ALA A 449 -7.24 -6.68 3.70
C ALA A 449 -8.06 -6.02 4.82
N VAL A 450 -8.73 -6.81 5.65
CA VAL A 450 -9.44 -6.31 6.86
C VAL A 450 -8.45 -5.74 7.86
N GLY A 451 -7.28 -6.36 8.08
CA GLY A 451 -6.23 -5.81 8.93
C GLY A 451 -5.80 -4.41 8.50
N THR A 452 -5.62 -4.19 7.18
CA THR A 452 -5.40 -2.84 6.63
C THR A 452 -6.58 -1.92 6.95
N GLY A 453 -7.81 -2.40 6.80
CA GLY A 453 -9.03 -1.66 7.17
C GLY A 453 -9.15 -1.33 8.65
N LEU A 454 -8.45 -2.07 9.51
CA LEU A 454 -8.33 -1.81 10.95
C LEU A 454 -7.16 -0.86 11.30
N GLY A 455 -6.42 -0.37 10.32
CA GLY A 455 -5.30 0.56 10.54
C GLY A 455 -3.93 -0.09 10.68
N LEU A 456 -3.79 -1.40 10.38
CA LEU A 456 -2.50 -2.08 10.39
C LEU A 456 -1.77 -1.91 9.04
N ASN A 457 -0.45 -1.85 9.10
CA ASN A 457 0.43 -1.91 7.93
C ASN A 457 1.07 -3.30 7.78
N VAL A 458 1.64 -3.54 6.59
CA VAL A 458 2.35 -4.79 6.30
C VAL A 458 3.53 -4.97 7.25
N ASN A 459 3.64 -6.17 7.85
CA ASN A 459 4.77 -6.58 8.69
C ASN A 459 5.64 -7.61 7.95
N TRP A 460 6.75 -7.15 7.37
CA TRP A 460 7.66 -8.00 6.59
C TRP A 460 8.39 -9.05 7.42
N GLY A 461 8.50 -8.86 8.76
CA GLY A 461 9.11 -9.80 9.67
C GLY A 461 8.20 -10.94 10.14
N ALA A 462 6.90 -10.84 9.90
CA ALA A 462 5.95 -11.83 10.41
C ALA A 462 6.21 -13.27 9.91
N PRO A 463 6.57 -13.52 8.64
CA PRO A 463 6.84 -14.88 8.15
C PRO A 463 8.08 -15.54 8.76
N VAL A 464 9.02 -14.75 9.29
CA VAL A 464 10.29 -15.26 9.83
C VAL A 464 10.33 -15.29 11.35
N ALA A 465 9.18 -15.08 12.00
CA ALA A 465 9.09 -15.02 13.46
C ALA A 465 9.12 -16.41 14.14
N TYR A 466 8.74 -17.47 13.45
CA TYR A 466 8.60 -18.80 14.03
C TYR A 466 9.75 -19.74 13.65
N PRO A 467 10.15 -20.65 14.57
CA PRO A 467 11.16 -21.67 14.25
C PRO A 467 10.70 -22.56 13.09
N VAL A 468 11.64 -22.87 12.18
CA VAL A 468 11.36 -23.74 11.02
C VAL A 468 10.75 -25.07 11.40
N ASP A 469 11.25 -25.71 12.50
CA ASP A 469 10.71 -26.98 12.97
C ASP A 469 9.25 -26.86 13.45
N SER A 470 8.90 -25.73 14.04
CA SER A 470 7.53 -25.46 14.47
C SER A 470 6.57 -25.37 13.29
N LEU A 471 7.04 -24.86 12.15
CA LEU A 471 6.23 -24.78 10.91
C LEU A 471 5.96 -26.16 10.29
N ARG A 472 6.67 -27.20 10.71
CA ARG A 472 6.48 -28.60 10.36
C ARG A 472 5.65 -29.38 11.37
N SER A 473 5.22 -28.75 12.45
CA SER A 473 4.37 -29.34 13.48
C SER A 473 2.91 -29.08 13.25
N ALA A 474 2.10 -30.13 13.16
CA ALA A 474 0.64 -29.99 13.00
C ALA A 474 0.00 -29.26 14.18
N SER A 475 0.34 -29.64 15.43
CA SER A 475 -0.21 -29.01 16.63
C SER A 475 0.16 -27.54 16.74
N PHE A 476 1.40 -27.17 16.36
CA PHE A 476 1.84 -25.79 16.35
C PHE A 476 1.12 -24.97 15.28
N THR A 477 1.15 -25.43 14.02
CA THR A 477 0.58 -24.66 12.91
C THR A 477 -0.94 -24.52 13.00
N GLN A 478 -1.64 -25.51 13.56
CA GLN A 478 -3.07 -25.41 13.82
C GLN A 478 -3.41 -24.39 14.90
N LYS A 479 -2.56 -24.24 15.92
CA LYS A 479 -2.77 -23.33 17.04
C LYS A 479 -2.32 -21.91 16.74
N TYR A 480 -1.11 -21.74 16.16
CA TYR A 480 -0.45 -20.45 16.02
C TYR A 480 -0.37 -19.93 14.57
N GLY A 481 -0.74 -20.75 13.58
CA GLY A 481 -0.57 -20.41 12.17
C GLY A 481 0.88 -20.56 11.67
N LEU A 482 1.22 -19.84 10.61
CA LEU A 482 2.52 -19.89 9.93
C LEU A 482 3.37 -18.64 10.13
N ALA A 483 2.78 -17.58 10.65
CA ALA A 483 3.41 -16.29 10.82
C ALA A 483 2.84 -15.61 12.07
N SER A 484 3.61 -14.70 12.66
CA SER A 484 3.18 -13.92 13.83
C SER A 484 2.08 -12.90 13.52
N SER A 485 1.81 -12.66 12.24
CA SER A 485 0.79 -11.72 11.74
C SER A 485 0.27 -12.15 10.37
N VAL A 486 -1.01 -11.90 10.11
CA VAL A 486 -1.58 -11.99 8.75
C VAL A 486 -1.14 -10.83 7.86
N MET A 487 -0.56 -9.78 8.44
CA MET A 487 -0.05 -8.64 7.70
C MET A 487 1.29 -8.91 7.00
N GLY A 488 1.84 -10.13 7.09
CA GLY A 488 3.03 -10.57 6.34
C GLY A 488 2.78 -10.97 4.88
N GLY A 489 1.57 -10.76 4.36
CA GLY A 489 1.13 -11.27 3.06
C GLY A 489 0.48 -12.66 3.17
N VAL A 490 0.14 -13.24 2.02
CA VAL A 490 -0.36 -14.62 1.98
C VAL A 490 0.82 -15.58 2.16
N VAL A 491 1.05 -15.99 3.41
CA VAL A 491 2.16 -16.89 3.76
C VAL A 491 1.78 -18.33 3.47
N ILE A 492 2.59 -19.00 2.66
CA ILE A 492 2.42 -20.39 2.24
C ILE A 492 3.59 -21.23 2.76
N ASN A 493 3.30 -22.37 3.37
CA ASN A 493 4.27 -23.26 3.98
C ASN A 493 4.97 -24.14 2.94
N ASP A 494 6.15 -23.74 2.53
CA ASP A 494 6.99 -24.49 1.57
C ASP A 494 8.10 -25.33 2.24
N VAL A 495 8.17 -25.29 3.58
CA VAL A 495 9.12 -26.12 4.35
C VAL A 495 8.50 -27.43 4.83
N ALA A 496 7.17 -27.56 4.78
CA ALA A 496 6.50 -28.80 5.11
C ALA A 496 6.84 -29.92 4.12
N THR A 497 6.97 -31.14 4.62
CA THR A 497 7.09 -32.35 3.77
C THR A 497 5.71 -32.97 3.50
N ALA A 498 5.63 -33.89 2.55
CA ALA A 498 4.40 -34.63 2.30
C ALA A 498 3.89 -35.38 3.54
N ASP A 499 4.80 -35.83 4.41
CA ASP A 499 4.47 -36.49 5.67
C ASP A 499 3.88 -35.50 6.70
N ASP A 500 4.45 -34.32 6.78
CA ASP A 500 3.93 -33.25 7.65
C ASP A 500 2.50 -32.86 7.24
N VAL A 501 2.26 -32.76 5.92
CA VAL A 501 0.92 -32.46 5.37
C VAL A 501 -0.11 -33.55 5.72
N ARG A 502 0.30 -34.84 5.60
CA ARG A 502 -0.57 -35.96 6.02
C ARG A 502 -0.89 -35.93 7.51
N LYS A 503 0.01 -35.40 8.34
CA LYS A 503 -0.20 -35.22 9.80
C LYS A 503 -1.06 -33.99 10.12
N GLY A 504 -1.44 -33.18 9.14
CA GLY A 504 -2.33 -32.03 9.29
C GLY A 504 -1.63 -30.69 9.54
N VAL A 505 -0.38 -30.54 9.10
CA VAL A 505 0.31 -29.24 9.08
C VAL A 505 -0.45 -28.27 8.17
N ARG A 506 -0.64 -27.03 8.62
CA ARG A 506 -1.27 -25.99 7.81
C ARG A 506 -0.33 -25.53 6.69
N LEU A 507 -0.92 -25.25 5.53
CA LEU A 507 -0.19 -24.81 4.35
C LEU A 507 -0.42 -23.33 3.99
N VAL A 508 -1.42 -22.68 4.55
CA VAL A 508 -1.72 -21.25 4.37
C VAL A 508 -2.00 -20.60 5.71
N ASN A 509 -1.46 -19.40 5.94
CA ASN A 509 -1.74 -18.59 7.11
C ASN A 509 -3.04 -17.82 6.92
N THR A 510 -4.08 -18.12 7.70
CA THR A 510 -5.42 -17.57 7.51
C THR A 510 -5.95 -16.76 8.69
N ASN A 511 -5.25 -16.74 9.81
CA ASN A 511 -5.73 -16.11 11.04
C ASN A 511 -4.73 -15.09 11.59
N PRO A 512 -5.20 -14.02 12.25
CA PRO A 512 -4.36 -13.09 13.00
C PRO A 512 -3.49 -13.82 14.03
N GLY A 513 -2.27 -13.34 14.20
CA GLY A 513 -1.29 -13.89 15.14
C GLY A 513 -1.02 -12.96 16.34
N PRO A 514 -0.02 -13.30 17.19
CA PRO A 514 0.26 -12.54 18.42
C PRO A 514 0.64 -11.08 18.17
N TYR A 515 1.34 -10.78 17.06
CA TYR A 515 1.62 -9.39 16.67
C TYR A 515 0.33 -8.62 16.40
N ASP A 516 -0.59 -9.22 15.64
CA ASP A 516 -1.88 -8.58 15.31
C ASP A 516 -2.69 -8.30 16.58
N GLU A 517 -2.67 -9.21 17.53
CA GLU A 517 -3.34 -9.07 18.83
C GLU A 517 -2.76 -7.88 19.64
N LEU A 518 -1.43 -7.72 19.63
CA LEU A 518 -0.78 -6.57 20.26
C LEU A 518 -1.20 -5.26 19.58
N VAL A 519 -1.26 -5.22 18.25
CA VAL A 519 -1.66 -4.01 17.51
C VAL A 519 -3.13 -3.69 17.75
N ILE A 520 -4.02 -4.69 17.77
CA ILE A 520 -5.44 -4.49 18.12
C ILE A 520 -5.55 -3.96 19.56
N LYS A 521 -4.79 -4.49 20.51
CA LYS A 521 -4.74 -3.97 21.87
C LYS A 521 -4.29 -2.51 21.87
N TYR A 522 -3.21 -2.19 21.18
CA TYR A 522 -2.68 -0.83 21.07
C TYR A 522 -3.71 0.15 20.50
N LEU A 523 -4.38 -0.23 19.41
CA LEU A 523 -5.31 0.66 18.69
C LEU A 523 -6.66 0.81 19.41
N TYR A 524 -7.18 -0.26 20.02
CA TYR A 524 -8.59 -0.35 20.37
C TYR A 524 -8.91 -0.57 21.85
N GLN A 525 -7.94 -1.01 22.67
CA GLN A 525 -8.23 -1.13 24.09
C GLN A 525 -8.47 0.25 24.70
N PRO A 526 -9.64 0.49 25.34
CA PRO A 526 -9.92 1.75 26.03
C PRO A 526 -8.88 2.04 27.12
N ILE A 527 -8.37 3.25 27.12
CA ILE A 527 -7.46 3.78 28.15
C ILE A 527 -8.15 5.03 28.70
N TYR A 528 -8.39 5.07 30.00
CA TYR A 528 -9.05 6.19 30.66
C TYR A 528 -8.00 7.19 31.20
N ALA A 529 -7.20 7.70 30.25
CA ALA A 529 -6.16 8.68 30.56
C ALA A 529 -6.71 10.11 30.53
N SER A 530 -6.15 11.01 31.35
CA SER A 530 -6.51 12.42 31.39
C SER A 530 -5.82 13.23 30.28
N SER A 531 -4.79 12.68 29.66
CA SER A 531 -4.01 13.35 28.61
C SER A 531 -3.40 12.35 27.64
N LEU A 532 -3.03 12.82 26.43
CA LEU A 532 -2.30 12.03 25.44
C LEU A 532 -0.94 11.51 25.96
N GLN A 533 -0.30 12.25 26.87
CA GLN A 533 1.01 11.84 27.44
C GLN A 533 0.84 10.68 28.44
N GLU A 534 -0.22 10.71 29.24
CA GLU A 534 -0.54 9.62 30.16
C GLU A 534 -0.94 8.36 29.37
N GLU A 535 -1.77 8.52 28.31
CA GLU A 535 -2.08 7.42 27.39
C GLU A 535 -0.82 6.83 26.77
N LYS A 536 0.09 7.70 26.28
CA LYS A 536 1.36 7.28 25.67
C LYS A 536 2.22 6.44 26.61
N ALA A 537 2.28 6.76 27.89
CA ALA A 537 3.04 6.01 28.86
C ALA A 537 2.51 4.56 29.02
N THR A 538 1.19 4.41 29.02
CA THR A 538 0.53 3.08 29.04
C THR A 538 0.81 2.30 27.77
N LEU A 539 0.67 2.95 26.62
CA LEU A 539 0.93 2.34 25.30
C LEU A 539 2.38 1.90 25.17
N ASP A 540 3.34 2.73 25.59
CA ASP A 540 4.77 2.40 25.60
C ASP A 540 5.07 1.18 26.49
N SER A 541 4.41 1.08 27.64
CA SER A 541 4.57 -0.08 28.53
C SER A 541 4.14 -1.39 27.87
N TRP A 542 3.06 -1.38 27.10
CA TRP A 542 2.58 -2.57 26.37
C TRP A 542 3.58 -3.03 25.30
N ILE A 543 4.20 -2.11 24.56
CA ILE A 543 5.22 -2.44 23.56
C ILE A 543 6.46 -3.00 24.25
N ARG A 544 6.92 -2.37 25.34
CA ARG A 544 8.14 -2.78 26.09
C ARG A 544 8.06 -4.17 26.65
N GLN A 545 6.88 -4.64 27.09
CA GLN A 545 6.67 -5.99 27.58
C GLN A 545 7.06 -7.07 26.55
N HIS A 546 7.10 -6.71 25.27
CA HIS A 546 7.39 -7.61 24.16
C HIS A 546 8.68 -7.26 23.40
N THR A 547 9.45 -6.27 23.89
CA THR A 547 10.70 -5.88 23.22
C THR A 547 11.69 -7.04 23.23
N GLY A 548 12.17 -7.42 22.05
CA GLY A 548 13.09 -8.54 21.86
C GLY A 548 12.43 -9.89 21.55
N ASP A 549 11.12 -9.99 21.71
CA ASP A 549 10.39 -11.19 21.29
C ASP A 549 10.04 -11.10 19.79
N PRO A 550 10.56 -12.01 18.92
CA PRO A 550 10.33 -11.97 17.49
C PRO A 550 8.85 -12.14 17.10
N HIS A 551 8.03 -12.74 17.97
CA HIS A 551 6.60 -12.91 17.74
C HIS A 551 5.82 -11.60 17.71
N TYR A 552 6.39 -10.53 18.30
CA TYR A 552 5.78 -9.21 18.39
C TYR A 552 6.58 -8.14 17.64
N ALA A 553 7.65 -8.52 16.94
CA ALA A 553 8.48 -7.60 16.20
C ALA A 553 7.77 -7.03 14.96
N TYR A 554 7.93 -5.73 14.74
CA TYR A 554 7.56 -5.07 13.50
C TYR A 554 8.80 -4.79 12.65
N ILE A 555 8.82 -5.36 11.45
CA ILE A 555 9.87 -5.09 10.47
C ILE A 555 9.23 -4.35 9.29
N ARG A 556 9.62 -3.09 9.11
CA ARG A 556 9.12 -2.25 8.03
C ARG A 556 9.77 -2.60 6.69
N SER A 557 9.11 -2.23 5.59
CA SER A 557 9.73 -2.29 4.27
C SER A 557 10.94 -1.36 4.21
N GLN A 558 12.03 -1.86 3.61
CA GLN A 558 13.22 -1.07 3.30
C GLN A 558 13.30 -0.87 1.79
N PRO A 559 13.04 0.35 1.27
CA PRO A 559 12.75 0.57 -0.15
C PRO A 559 13.90 0.28 -1.11
N ARG A 560 15.14 0.26 -0.67
CA ARG A 560 16.31 0.16 -1.57
C ARG A 560 17.24 -1.00 -1.32
N PHE A 561 17.37 -1.45 -0.07
CA PHE A 561 18.38 -2.45 0.26
C PHE A 561 17.92 -3.26 1.46
N ASP A 562 17.55 -4.50 1.22
CA ASP A 562 17.18 -5.44 2.28
C ASP A 562 18.45 -5.85 3.07
N SER A 563 18.92 -4.94 3.94
CA SER A 563 20.06 -5.21 4.81
C SER A 563 19.67 -6.04 6.03
N ASP A 564 18.42 -5.93 6.47
CA ASP A 564 17.91 -6.73 7.58
C ASP A 564 17.36 -8.07 7.07
N PRO A 565 17.94 -9.18 7.46
CA PRO A 565 17.50 -10.50 7.00
C PRO A 565 16.07 -10.85 7.40
N ARG A 566 15.48 -10.14 8.36
CA ARG A 566 14.08 -10.31 8.75
C ARG A 566 13.12 -9.66 7.75
N ASN A 567 13.61 -8.73 6.92
CA ASN A 567 12.85 -8.04 5.87
C ASN A 567 13.02 -8.74 4.53
N THR A 568 12.69 -10.02 4.44
CA THR A 568 12.87 -10.78 3.20
C THR A 568 11.56 -11.07 2.51
N ARG A 569 11.45 -10.64 1.26
CA ARG A 569 10.41 -11.12 0.36
C ARG A 569 10.66 -12.60 0.06
N GLY A 570 9.84 -13.48 0.63
CA GLY A 570 9.94 -14.92 0.40
C GLY A 570 10.66 -15.70 1.49
N GLY A 571 11.12 -15.11 2.59
CA GLY A 571 11.58 -15.85 3.77
C GLY A 571 10.43 -16.58 4.48
N LEU A 572 10.72 -17.73 5.09
CA LEU A 572 9.80 -18.45 5.96
C LEU A 572 10.58 -19.14 7.07
N GLY A 573 10.18 -18.89 8.33
CA GLY A 573 10.89 -19.39 9.49
C GLY A 573 12.14 -18.58 9.87
N ASP A 574 12.60 -18.75 11.08
CA ASP A 574 13.69 -18.00 11.73
C ASP A 574 15.09 -18.30 11.18
N ASP A 575 15.22 -19.39 10.41
CA ASP A 575 16.47 -19.81 9.79
C ASP A 575 16.31 -20.04 8.28
N HIS A 576 16.85 -19.09 7.50
CA HIS A 576 16.78 -19.15 6.04
C HIS A 576 17.60 -20.31 5.43
N LEU A 577 18.68 -20.74 6.07
CA LEU A 577 19.47 -21.89 5.60
C LEU A 577 18.67 -23.18 5.74
N LYS A 578 18.11 -23.40 6.91
CA LYS A 578 17.29 -24.58 7.20
C LYS A 578 16.03 -24.63 6.34
N SER A 579 15.33 -23.50 6.22
CA SER A 579 14.13 -23.40 5.37
C SER A 579 14.45 -23.60 3.90
N PHE A 580 15.61 -23.11 3.45
CA PHE A 580 16.09 -23.30 2.10
C PHE A 580 16.27 -24.77 1.75
N ASP A 581 16.83 -25.58 2.64
CA ASP A 581 17.10 -27.00 2.39
C ASP A 581 15.79 -27.79 2.20
N TYR A 582 14.76 -27.54 3.04
CA TYR A 582 13.44 -28.17 2.87
C TYR A 582 12.78 -27.72 1.57
N MET A 583 12.78 -26.42 1.30
CA MET A 583 12.18 -25.86 0.09
C MET A 583 12.89 -26.36 -1.18
N LEU A 584 14.23 -26.43 -1.19
CA LEU A 584 15.00 -26.93 -2.34
C LEU A 584 14.63 -28.39 -2.66
N SER A 585 14.48 -29.24 -1.62
CA SER A 585 14.03 -30.62 -1.79
C SER A 585 12.63 -30.68 -2.44
N ASN A 586 11.71 -29.83 -1.97
CA ASN A 586 10.35 -29.75 -2.51
C ASN A 586 10.35 -29.22 -3.96
N ILE A 587 11.17 -28.22 -4.29
CA ILE A 587 11.28 -27.69 -5.66
C ILE A 587 11.88 -28.74 -6.61
N ARG A 588 12.91 -29.48 -6.21
CA ARG A 588 13.47 -30.58 -7.02
C ARG A 588 12.39 -31.60 -7.34
N THR A 589 11.70 -32.10 -6.33
CA THR A 589 10.57 -33.01 -6.52
C THR A 589 9.47 -32.42 -7.43
N GLY A 590 9.17 -31.13 -7.28
CA GLY A 590 8.26 -30.41 -8.14
C GLY A 590 8.72 -30.38 -9.59
N CYS A 591 9.96 -30.01 -9.85
CA CYS A 591 10.56 -29.95 -11.19
C CYS A 591 10.62 -31.33 -11.89
N GLU A 592 10.92 -32.40 -11.15
CA GLU A 592 10.95 -33.76 -11.68
C GLU A 592 9.59 -34.25 -12.15
N ASN A 593 8.51 -33.80 -11.49
CA ASN A 593 7.20 -34.43 -11.66
C ASN A 593 6.11 -33.52 -12.26
N TYR A 594 6.29 -32.19 -12.25
CA TYR A 594 5.23 -31.26 -12.66
C TYR A 594 4.70 -31.54 -14.07
N TYR A 595 5.58 -31.92 -14.99
CA TYR A 595 5.20 -32.19 -16.38
C TYR A 595 4.16 -33.30 -16.48
N THR A 596 4.33 -34.36 -15.69
CA THR A 596 3.39 -35.49 -15.61
C THR A 596 2.15 -35.14 -14.82
N TRP A 597 2.30 -34.45 -13.68
CA TRP A 597 1.18 -34.11 -12.81
C TRP A 597 0.14 -33.22 -13.51
N PHE A 598 0.58 -32.31 -14.37
CA PHE A 598 -0.30 -31.39 -15.08
C PHE A 598 -0.69 -31.84 -16.49
N SER A 599 -0.21 -33.00 -16.97
CA SER A 599 -0.52 -33.50 -18.33
C SER A 599 -2.01 -33.70 -18.58
N LYS A 600 -2.77 -34.10 -17.56
CA LYS A 600 -4.21 -34.25 -17.61
C LYS A 600 -4.88 -32.88 -17.46
N GLY A 601 -5.41 -32.34 -18.52
CA GLY A 601 -6.17 -31.07 -18.52
C GLY A 601 -5.40 -29.85 -19.06
N ASP A 602 -4.09 -29.91 -19.17
CA ASP A 602 -3.24 -28.84 -19.74
C ASP A 602 -2.81 -29.24 -21.17
N LYS A 603 -3.74 -29.12 -22.11
CA LYS A 603 -3.53 -29.58 -23.50
C LYS A 603 -2.53 -28.73 -24.28
N ASP A 604 -2.46 -27.44 -23.99
CA ASP A 604 -1.62 -26.44 -24.66
C ASP A 604 -0.31 -26.14 -23.93
N MET A 605 -0.01 -26.90 -22.87
CA MET A 605 1.19 -26.73 -22.01
C MET A 605 1.28 -25.39 -21.27
N THR A 606 0.26 -24.54 -21.33
CA THR A 606 0.29 -23.22 -20.69
C THR A 606 0.48 -23.32 -19.18
N MET A 607 -0.23 -24.23 -18.52
CA MET A 607 -0.09 -24.42 -17.08
C MET A 607 1.27 -24.99 -16.70
N ARG A 608 1.78 -25.97 -17.43
CA ARG A 608 3.11 -26.54 -17.19
C ARG A 608 4.22 -25.51 -17.33
N LYS A 609 4.16 -24.61 -18.35
CA LYS A 609 5.10 -23.48 -18.48
C LYS A 609 5.03 -22.55 -17.28
N ARG A 610 3.83 -22.18 -16.84
CA ARG A 610 3.63 -21.30 -15.67
C ARG A 610 4.16 -21.93 -14.38
N VAL A 611 3.89 -23.23 -14.17
CA VAL A 611 4.37 -23.97 -12.98
C VAL A 611 5.89 -24.05 -12.98
N TYR A 612 6.51 -24.37 -14.11
CA TYR A 612 7.96 -24.41 -14.24
C TYR A 612 8.60 -23.04 -13.92
N SER A 613 8.10 -21.98 -14.54
CA SER A 613 8.59 -20.62 -14.24
C SER A 613 8.45 -20.29 -12.75
N ALA A 614 7.31 -20.58 -12.15
CA ALA A 614 7.05 -20.28 -10.75
C ALA A 614 7.96 -21.07 -9.78
N LEU A 615 8.29 -22.32 -10.10
CA LEU A 615 9.25 -23.10 -9.32
C LEU A 615 10.65 -22.46 -9.37
N CYS A 616 11.08 -22.02 -10.56
CA CYS A 616 12.35 -21.31 -10.73
C CYS A 616 12.36 -19.95 -10.00
N ASP A 617 11.28 -19.18 -10.11
CA ASP A 617 11.15 -17.87 -9.47
C ASP A 617 11.13 -18.00 -7.94
N ARG A 618 10.49 -19.06 -7.42
CA ARG A 618 10.51 -19.35 -5.99
C ARG A 618 11.91 -19.74 -5.50
N LEU A 619 12.65 -20.52 -6.26
CA LEU A 619 14.05 -20.85 -5.95
C LEU A 619 14.90 -19.57 -5.88
N ASN A 620 14.79 -18.67 -6.88
CA ASN A 620 15.48 -17.38 -6.86
C ASN A 620 15.13 -16.53 -5.65
N SER A 621 13.84 -16.45 -5.30
CA SER A 621 13.39 -15.72 -4.12
C SER A 621 14.02 -16.27 -2.82
N ARG A 622 14.17 -17.58 -2.70
CA ARG A 622 14.81 -18.22 -1.54
C ARG A 622 16.32 -18.05 -1.52
N VAL A 623 16.97 -18.06 -2.68
CA VAL A 623 18.40 -17.70 -2.79
C VAL A 623 18.61 -16.28 -2.25
N TYR A 624 17.75 -15.35 -2.62
CA TYR A 624 17.80 -13.99 -2.11
C TYR A 624 17.63 -13.93 -0.58
N ALA A 625 16.71 -14.70 -0.02
CA ALA A 625 16.51 -14.78 1.43
C ALA A 625 17.78 -15.32 2.15
N VAL A 626 18.42 -16.35 1.63
CA VAL A 626 19.70 -16.87 2.18
C VAL A 626 20.81 -15.83 2.08
N LEU A 627 20.95 -15.18 0.92
CA LEU A 627 21.97 -14.15 0.71
C LEU A 627 21.76 -12.90 1.58
N SER A 628 20.56 -12.66 2.10
CA SER A 628 20.31 -11.56 3.04
C SER A 628 21.13 -11.67 4.34
N TYR A 629 21.59 -12.87 4.70
CA TYR A 629 22.53 -13.04 5.80
C TYR A 629 23.93 -12.47 5.50
N VAL A 630 24.35 -12.49 4.23
CA VAL A 630 25.66 -11.98 3.82
C VAL A 630 25.67 -10.45 3.91
N GLY A 631 26.52 -9.89 4.76
CA GLY A 631 26.49 -8.46 5.10
C GLY A 631 25.18 -8.05 5.78
N GLY A 632 24.47 -9.00 6.38
CA GLY A 632 23.18 -8.75 7.03
C GLY A 632 23.33 -7.97 8.33
N ILE A 633 22.44 -6.98 8.52
CA ILE A 633 22.42 -6.12 9.71
C ILE A 633 20.99 -6.08 10.23
N TYR A 634 20.79 -6.58 11.44
CA TYR A 634 19.52 -6.45 12.14
C TYR A 634 19.33 -5.01 12.61
N LEU A 635 18.23 -4.39 12.27
CA LEU A 635 17.91 -3.00 12.58
C LEU A 635 16.71 -2.94 13.53
N ASN A 636 16.88 -2.31 14.68
CA ASN A 636 15.81 -2.22 15.68
C ASN A 636 15.38 -0.77 15.88
N ASP A 637 14.08 -0.55 15.92
CA ASP A 637 13.50 0.73 16.34
C ASP A 637 13.43 0.73 17.88
N ILE A 638 14.32 1.47 18.51
CA ILE A 638 14.51 1.45 19.96
C ILE A 638 14.15 2.78 20.61
N ARG A 639 13.89 2.74 21.92
CA ARG A 639 13.76 3.90 22.80
C ARG A 639 14.79 3.83 23.91
N GLU A 640 15.02 4.98 24.57
CA GLU A 640 15.85 5.05 25.76
C GLU A 640 15.41 4.05 26.81
N LYS A 641 16.02 3.10 27.26
CA LYS A 641 15.72 2.00 28.18
C LYS A 641 15.29 0.68 27.51
N ASP A 642 15.26 0.60 26.18
CA ASP A 642 15.10 -0.69 25.52
C ASP A 642 16.39 -1.50 25.65
N VAL A 643 16.28 -2.81 25.85
CA VAL A 643 17.45 -3.69 26.04
C VAL A 643 18.15 -4.08 24.74
N LEU A 644 17.50 -3.89 23.60
CA LEU A 644 18.07 -4.22 22.29
C LEU A 644 19.01 -3.14 21.79
N PRO A 645 20.13 -3.51 21.11
CA PRO A 645 20.94 -2.54 20.39
C PRO A 645 20.15 -2.02 19.16
N SER A 646 20.43 -0.77 18.74
CA SER A 646 19.80 -0.20 17.53
C SER A 646 20.14 -0.99 16.25
N TYR A 647 21.31 -1.63 16.22
CA TYR A 647 21.70 -2.54 15.15
C TYR A 647 22.68 -3.60 15.66
N SER A 648 22.71 -4.75 14.98
CA SER A 648 23.69 -5.81 15.19
C SER A 648 23.94 -6.55 13.87
N MET A 649 25.13 -7.08 13.70
CA MET A 649 25.52 -7.82 12.52
C MET A 649 25.07 -9.29 12.63
N VAL A 650 24.76 -9.93 11.50
CA VAL A 650 24.59 -11.38 11.42
C VAL A 650 25.92 -12.05 11.75
N ASP A 651 25.86 -13.14 12.50
CA ASP A 651 27.03 -13.92 12.86
C ASP A 651 27.89 -14.30 11.64
N ARG A 652 29.22 -14.19 11.79
CA ARG A 652 30.20 -14.39 10.70
C ARG A 652 30.08 -15.78 10.09
N GLU A 653 29.98 -16.82 10.89
CA GLU A 653 29.92 -18.20 10.41
C GLU A 653 28.57 -18.44 9.67
N LYS A 654 27.50 -17.79 10.10
CA LYS A 654 26.21 -17.84 9.40
C LYS A 654 26.28 -17.15 8.04
N GLN A 655 27.00 -16.03 7.92
CA GLN A 655 27.25 -15.35 6.65
C GLN A 655 28.05 -16.26 5.68
N LYS A 656 29.11 -16.90 6.16
CA LYS A 656 29.94 -17.85 5.36
C LYS A 656 29.10 -19.05 4.91
N ALA A 657 28.33 -19.65 5.80
CA ALA A 657 27.42 -20.76 5.48
C ALA A 657 26.38 -20.37 4.43
N ALA A 658 25.88 -19.14 4.47
CA ALA A 658 24.94 -18.63 3.47
C ALA A 658 25.60 -18.48 2.08
N LEU A 659 26.79 -17.93 2.00
CA LEU A 659 27.55 -17.84 0.76
C LEU A 659 27.86 -19.23 0.18
N ASP A 660 28.39 -20.13 1.02
CA ASP A 660 28.73 -21.50 0.61
C ASP A 660 27.52 -22.26 0.06
N ARG A 661 26.34 -22.13 0.75
CA ARG A 661 25.11 -22.77 0.30
C ARG A 661 24.65 -22.27 -1.08
N VAL A 662 24.77 -20.98 -1.35
CA VAL A 662 24.36 -20.39 -2.63
C VAL A 662 25.36 -20.72 -3.73
N LEU A 663 26.65 -20.70 -3.44
CA LEU A 663 27.69 -21.11 -4.40
C LEU A 663 27.60 -22.62 -4.73
N SER A 664 27.29 -23.46 -3.74
CA SER A 664 27.00 -24.88 -3.95
C SER A 664 25.80 -25.10 -4.86
N LEU A 665 24.71 -24.34 -4.67
CA LEU A 665 23.59 -24.38 -5.60
C LEU A 665 23.98 -23.94 -7.01
N ALA A 666 24.77 -22.88 -7.16
CA ALA A 666 25.21 -22.40 -8.48
C ALA A 666 25.99 -23.46 -9.25
N LYS A 667 26.78 -24.29 -8.55
CA LYS A 667 27.44 -25.45 -9.15
C LYS A 667 26.48 -26.56 -9.59
N ASP A 668 25.37 -26.73 -8.87
CA ASP A 668 24.41 -27.82 -9.07
C ASP A 668 23.03 -27.26 -9.50
N LEU A 669 22.96 -26.61 -10.66
CA LEU A 669 21.70 -26.07 -11.23
C LEU A 669 21.22 -26.79 -12.49
N ASP A 670 22.05 -27.63 -13.12
CA ASP A 670 21.72 -28.28 -14.43
C ASP A 670 20.51 -29.23 -14.34
N TRP A 671 20.17 -29.70 -13.16
CA TRP A 671 18.96 -30.50 -12.93
C TRP A 671 17.66 -29.74 -13.31
N ILE A 672 17.66 -28.40 -13.27
CA ILE A 672 16.50 -27.59 -13.69
C ILE A 672 16.19 -27.85 -15.16
N GLU A 673 17.21 -27.96 -16.01
CA GLU A 673 17.06 -28.18 -17.45
C GLU A 673 16.69 -29.64 -17.77
N SER A 674 17.41 -30.60 -17.17
CA SER A 674 17.29 -32.02 -17.50
C SER A 674 16.02 -32.64 -16.97
N ALA A 675 15.59 -32.27 -15.75
CA ALA A 675 14.42 -32.85 -15.11
C ALA A 675 13.10 -32.34 -15.69
N ALA A 676 13.09 -31.14 -16.26
CA ALA A 676 11.89 -30.39 -16.54
C ALA A 676 11.41 -30.46 -17.99
N ARG A 677 12.10 -31.15 -18.89
CA ARG A 677 11.82 -31.05 -20.33
C ARG A 677 11.68 -29.57 -20.77
N ALA A 678 12.54 -28.71 -20.19
CA ALA A 678 12.48 -27.28 -20.45
C ALA A 678 12.65 -26.93 -21.92
N THR A 679 13.30 -27.81 -22.69
CA THR A 679 13.43 -27.74 -24.14
C THR A 679 12.09 -27.76 -24.90
N ASP A 680 11.02 -28.27 -24.27
CA ASP A 680 9.67 -28.17 -24.86
C ASP A 680 9.11 -26.75 -24.80
N PHE A 681 9.72 -25.87 -23.97
CA PHE A 681 9.23 -24.50 -23.74
C PHE A 681 10.10 -23.43 -24.36
N THR A 682 11.42 -23.70 -24.48
CA THR A 682 12.40 -22.77 -25.05
C THR A 682 13.53 -23.52 -25.74
N ILE A 683 14.00 -23.00 -26.86
CA ILE A 683 15.08 -23.61 -27.66
C ILE A 683 16.44 -22.97 -27.33
N ALA A 684 16.45 -21.72 -26.92
CA ALA A 684 17.67 -20.91 -26.90
C ALA A 684 18.22 -20.63 -25.50
N ASP A 685 17.37 -20.53 -24.49
CA ASP A 685 17.80 -20.06 -23.18
C ASP A 685 18.05 -21.22 -22.21
N LYS A 686 19.26 -21.32 -21.74
CA LYS A 686 19.58 -22.18 -20.60
C LYS A 686 19.17 -21.49 -19.32
N LYS A 687 18.06 -21.93 -18.72
CA LYS A 687 17.53 -21.36 -17.48
C LYS A 687 18.55 -21.45 -16.34
N ALA A 688 19.35 -22.53 -16.28
CA ALA A 688 20.40 -22.70 -15.29
C ALA A 688 21.48 -21.60 -15.41
N ASP A 689 21.91 -21.26 -16.62
CA ASP A 689 22.93 -20.23 -16.84
C ASP A 689 22.39 -18.82 -16.51
N MET A 690 21.13 -18.53 -16.85
CA MET A 690 20.47 -17.29 -16.46
C MET A 690 20.37 -17.17 -14.93
N MET A 691 20.05 -18.26 -14.23
CA MET A 691 19.99 -18.28 -12.78
C MET A 691 21.38 -18.13 -12.14
N ARG A 692 22.42 -18.73 -12.72
CA ARG A 692 23.81 -18.53 -12.28
C ARG A 692 24.21 -17.05 -12.36
N LEU A 693 23.90 -16.41 -13.48
CA LEU A 693 24.17 -14.98 -13.66
C LEU A 693 23.44 -14.12 -12.60
N GLU A 694 22.17 -14.40 -12.36
CA GLU A 694 21.40 -13.68 -11.35
C GLU A 694 21.90 -13.94 -9.92
N ILE A 695 22.31 -15.17 -9.61
CA ILE A 695 22.95 -15.52 -8.33
C ILE A 695 24.22 -14.70 -8.12
N PHE A 696 25.14 -14.66 -9.08
CA PHE A 696 26.38 -13.90 -8.94
C PHE A 696 26.13 -12.40 -8.84
N LYS A 697 25.19 -11.87 -9.60
CA LYS A 697 24.76 -10.48 -9.48
C LYS A 697 24.28 -10.16 -8.08
N ASN A 698 23.45 -11.04 -7.49
CA ASN A 698 22.97 -10.88 -6.13
C ASN A 698 24.10 -11.04 -5.10
N ILE A 699 25.03 -11.97 -5.30
CA ILE A 699 26.25 -12.10 -4.48
C ILE A 699 27.01 -10.76 -4.48
N PHE A 700 27.37 -10.22 -5.64
CA PHE A 700 28.15 -8.97 -5.69
C PHE A 700 27.39 -7.77 -5.15
N ASN A 701 26.07 -7.72 -5.29
CA ASN A 701 25.23 -6.68 -4.68
C ASN A 701 25.30 -6.68 -3.14
N ARG A 702 25.83 -7.73 -2.49
CA ARG A 702 26.06 -7.77 -1.03
C ARG A 702 27.36 -7.11 -0.58
N LEU A 703 28.34 -6.92 -1.47
CA LEU A 703 29.63 -6.35 -1.12
C LEU A 703 29.57 -4.99 -0.41
N PRO A 704 28.69 -4.04 -0.80
CA PRO A 704 28.55 -2.77 -0.08
C PRO A 704 28.16 -2.94 1.40
N TYR A 705 27.37 -3.95 1.73
CA TYR A 705 26.95 -4.23 3.12
C TYR A 705 28.01 -4.99 3.90
N ILE A 706 28.73 -5.89 3.26
CA ILE A 706 29.95 -6.53 3.82
C ILE A 706 30.95 -5.45 4.23
N GLU A 707 31.14 -4.43 3.38
CA GLU A 707 32.05 -3.34 3.69
C GLU A 707 31.58 -2.53 4.91
N VAL A 708 30.28 -2.23 5.00
CA VAL A 708 29.69 -1.59 6.20
C VAL A 708 29.93 -2.45 7.45
N CYS A 709 29.76 -3.77 7.36
CA CYS A 709 30.07 -4.68 8.48
C CYS A 709 31.53 -4.66 8.84
N THR A 710 32.45 -4.66 7.87
CA THR A 710 33.92 -4.59 8.06
C THR A 710 34.31 -3.31 8.80
N GLU A 711 33.72 -2.16 8.43
CA GLU A 711 34.01 -0.87 9.08
C GLU A 711 33.44 -0.77 10.51
N ARG A 712 32.25 -1.33 10.73
CA ARG A 712 31.54 -1.21 12.01
C ARG A 712 31.91 -2.25 13.04
N PHE A 713 32.34 -3.42 12.60
CA PHE A 713 32.67 -4.58 13.45
C PHE A 713 34.02 -5.20 13.05
N PRO A 714 35.13 -4.42 13.05
CA PRO A 714 36.40 -4.84 12.45
C PRO A 714 36.97 -6.14 13.01
N GLU A 715 36.71 -6.43 14.29
CA GLU A 715 37.24 -7.63 14.96
C GLU A 715 36.44 -8.91 14.68
N THR A 716 35.17 -8.79 14.33
CA THR A 716 34.25 -9.94 14.23
C THR A 716 33.60 -10.09 12.85
N ALA A 717 33.74 -9.09 11.97
CA ALA A 717 33.12 -9.10 10.67
C ALA A 717 33.70 -10.18 9.75
N TYR A 718 32.85 -10.67 8.87
CA TYR A 718 33.28 -11.35 7.64
C TYR A 718 33.75 -10.24 6.68
N THR A 719 35.06 -10.11 6.50
CA THR A 719 35.63 -8.98 5.79
C THR A 719 35.40 -9.03 4.28
N ALA A 720 35.40 -7.86 3.63
CA ALA A 720 35.27 -7.77 2.17
C ALA A 720 36.33 -8.57 1.42
N SER A 721 37.58 -8.60 1.94
CA SER A 721 38.68 -9.39 1.36
C SER A 721 38.39 -10.88 1.47
N GLU A 722 38.04 -11.38 2.65
CA GLU A 722 37.71 -12.80 2.86
C GLU A 722 36.49 -13.22 2.01
N TYR A 723 35.46 -12.38 1.94
CA TYR A 723 34.28 -12.63 1.13
C TYR A 723 34.63 -12.84 -0.35
N LEU A 724 35.44 -11.94 -0.90
CA LEU A 724 35.87 -12.03 -2.29
C LEU A 724 36.81 -13.20 -2.53
N ASP A 725 37.69 -13.54 -1.56
CA ASP A 725 38.58 -14.70 -1.63
C ASP A 725 37.76 -16.01 -1.63
N ASP A 726 36.74 -16.12 -0.78
CA ASP A 726 35.90 -17.31 -0.73
C ASP A 726 35.18 -17.52 -2.07
N ILE A 727 34.62 -16.47 -2.66
CA ILE A 727 33.99 -16.52 -3.99
C ILE A 727 35.02 -16.92 -5.05
N TYR A 728 36.17 -16.26 -5.07
CA TYR A 728 37.22 -16.47 -6.02
C TYR A 728 37.70 -17.93 -6.01
N ASN A 729 37.98 -18.46 -4.83
CA ASN A 729 38.47 -19.82 -4.67
C ASN A 729 37.49 -20.87 -5.17
N VAL A 730 36.20 -20.66 -4.97
CA VAL A 730 35.13 -21.57 -5.42
C VAL A 730 34.96 -21.52 -6.94
N VAL A 731 34.99 -20.33 -7.54
CA VAL A 731 34.74 -20.13 -8.98
C VAL A 731 35.94 -20.59 -9.82
N TRP A 732 37.14 -20.28 -9.33
CA TRP A 732 38.36 -20.56 -10.07
C TRP A 732 39.07 -21.86 -9.63
N GLU A 733 38.43 -22.73 -8.84
CA GLU A 733 38.97 -23.97 -8.30
C GLU A 733 39.61 -24.85 -9.38
N GLY A 734 38.92 -25.08 -10.50
CA GLY A 734 39.45 -25.89 -11.61
C GLY A 734 40.67 -25.27 -12.25
N THR A 735 40.64 -23.94 -12.47
CA THR A 735 41.79 -23.18 -13.02
C THR A 735 42.98 -23.21 -12.06
N LEU A 736 42.75 -22.95 -10.77
CA LEU A 736 43.83 -22.96 -9.76
C LEU A 736 44.45 -24.34 -9.57
N LYS A 737 43.69 -25.41 -9.73
CA LYS A 737 44.14 -26.80 -9.70
C LYS A 737 44.68 -27.30 -11.04
N ARG A 738 44.71 -26.47 -12.08
CA ARG A 738 45.24 -26.77 -13.43
C ARG A 738 44.63 -28.04 -14.06
N ARG A 739 43.33 -28.22 -13.91
CA ARG A 739 42.57 -29.31 -14.54
C ARG A 739 41.67 -28.80 -15.66
N THR A 740 41.30 -29.71 -16.55
CA THR A 740 40.32 -29.39 -17.59
C THR A 740 38.99 -28.97 -16.94
N LEU A 741 38.40 -27.88 -17.43
CA LEU A 741 37.12 -27.35 -16.96
C LEU A 741 35.95 -28.09 -17.60
N ASP A 742 34.98 -28.40 -16.81
CA ASP A 742 33.68 -28.81 -17.33
C ASP A 742 32.80 -27.58 -17.75
N ASN A 743 31.65 -27.86 -18.34
CA ASN A 743 30.76 -26.80 -18.83
C ASN A 743 30.16 -25.94 -17.70
N VAL A 744 29.94 -26.52 -16.52
CA VAL A 744 29.43 -25.81 -15.36
C VAL A 744 30.45 -24.81 -14.85
N GLU A 745 31.73 -25.22 -14.75
CA GLU A 745 32.79 -24.33 -14.32
C GLU A 745 33.00 -23.16 -15.30
N LYS A 746 32.97 -23.43 -16.60
CA LYS A 746 33.00 -22.36 -17.63
C LYS A 746 31.84 -21.41 -17.50
N ALA A 747 30.64 -21.91 -17.24
CA ALA A 747 29.45 -21.08 -17.00
C ALA A 747 29.56 -20.26 -15.71
N LEU A 748 30.07 -20.83 -14.61
CA LEU A 748 30.33 -20.12 -13.36
C LEU A 748 31.35 -18.99 -13.53
N GLN A 749 32.47 -19.27 -14.20
CA GLN A 749 33.50 -18.26 -14.48
C GLN A 749 32.96 -17.12 -15.35
N THR A 750 32.14 -17.45 -16.33
CA THR A 750 31.48 -16.45 -17.18
C THR A 750 30.51 -15.61 -16.38
N ALA A 751 29.62 -16.22 -15.58
CA ALA A 751 28.64 -15.53 -14.75
C ALA A 751 29.32 -14.64 -13.69
N PHE A 752 30.38 -15.10 -13.05
CA PHE A 752 31.20 -14.32 -12.14
C PHE A 752 31.74 -13.07 -12.81
N LEU A 753 32.39 -13.21 -13.96
CA LEU A 753 33.03 -12.10 -14.65
C LEU A 753 32.01 -11.09 -15.17
N GLU A 754 30.91 -11.54 -15.79
CA GLU A 754 29.86 -10.68 -16.30
C GLU A 754 29.18 -9.90 -15.18
N SER A 755 28.95 -10.53 -14.04
CA SER A 755 28.34 -9.88 -12.88
C SER A 755 29.27 -8.83 -12.26
N ILE A 756 30.55 -9.08 -12.12
CA ILE A 756 31.53 -8.08 -11.66
C ILE A 756 31.58 -6.89 -12.63
N ILE A 757 31.68 -7.14 -13.94
CA ILE A 757 31.70 -6.06 -14.93
C ILE A 757 30.42 -5.24 -14.90
N ALA A 758 29.26 -5.87 -14.76
CA ALA A 758 27.98 -5.19 -14.72
C ALA A 758 27.74 -4.39 -13.42
N THR A 759 28.21 -4.91 -12.27
CA THR A 759 28.03 -4.25 -10.97
C THR A 759 29.15 -3.27 -10.63
N SER A 760 30.34 -3.45 -11.22
CA SER A 760 31.45 -2.52 -11.01
C SER A 760 31.16 -1.18 -11.72
N THR A 761 31.29 -0.09 -11.01
CA THR A 761 31.29 1.26 -11.60
C THR A 761 32.59 1.63 -12.27
N VAL A 762 33.55 0.67 -12.39
CA VAL A 762 34.87 0.85 -12.99
C VAL A 762 34.78 1.29 -14.45
N THR A 763 33.74 0.88 -15.16
CA THR A 763 33.51 1.25 -16.56
C THR A 763 32.81 2.61 -16.74
N ALA A 764 32.33 3.21 -15.65
CA ALA A 764 31.69 4.53 -15.73
C ALA A 764 32.78 5.63 -15.78
N PRO A 765 32.78 6.56 -16.73
CA PRO A 765 33.71 7.69 -16.74
C PRO A 765 33.65 8.43 -15.39
N ILE A 766 34.80 8.75 -14.81
CA ILE A 766 34.91 9.61 -13.62
C ILE A 766 34.25 10.95 -13.99
N GLY A 767 33.14 11.28 -13.36
CA GLY A 767 32.32 12.44 -13.70
C GLY A 767 31.06 12.11 -14.52
N SER A 768 30.85 10.89 -15.01
CA SER A 768 29.56 10.38 -15.47
C SER A 768 28.62 9.93 -14.33
N PHE A 769 28.95 10.28 -13.07
CA PHE A 769 27.89 10.60 -12.13
C PHE A 769 27.14 11.87 -12.62
N LYS A 770 26.66 11.88 -13.82
CA LYS A 770 25.29 12.21 -14.02
C LYS A 770 24.58 11.24 -13.09
N ALA A 771 24.40 11.66 -11.83
CA ALA A 771 23.16 11.34 -11.15
C ALA A 771 22.18 11.31 -12.29
N SER A 772 21.76 10.11 -12.68
CA SER A 772 20.71 9.98 -13.67
C SER A 772 19.78 11.10 -13.25
N LYS A 773 19.39 12.02 -14.14
CA LYS A 773 18.45 13.08 -13.85
C LYS A 773 17.04 12.49 -13.61
N THR A 774 16.90 11.20 -13.49
CA THR A 774 16.05 10.59 -12.52
C THR A 774 16.64 11.01 -11.17
N SER A 775 16.51 12.30 -10.95
CA SER A 775 16.89 12.94 -9.72
C SER A 775 16.22 12.17 -8.60
N PHE A 776 16.81 12.18 -7.42
CA PHE A 776 16.16 11.82 -6.16
C PHE A 776 14.70 12.30 -6.07
N ALA A 777 14.34 13.39 -6.75
CA ALA A 777 13.01 13.93 -6.93
C ALA A 777 12.14 13.10 -7.90
N ASP A 778 12.66 12.50 -8.97
CA ASP A 778 11.86 11.73 -9.93
C ASP A 778 11.65 10.28 -9.50
N THR A 779 12.62 9.69 -8.80
CA THR A 779 12.42 8.39 -8.15
C THR A 779 11.47 8.52 -6.94
N ARG A 780 11.49 9.64 -6.22
CA ARG A 780 10.51 9.94 -5.17
C ARG A 780 9.12 10.23 -5.73
N LYS A 781 8.99 10.84 -6.89
CA LYS A 781 7.71 11.01 -7.58
C LYS A 781 7.07 9.69 -8.00
N SER A 782 7.88 8.66 -8.30
CA SER A 782 7.37 7.33 -8.68
C SER A 782 7.13 6.41 -7.49
N GLU A 783 7.85 6.62 -6.35
CA GLU A 783 7.72 5.81 -5.13
C GLU A 783 6.76 6.42 -4.09
N ILE A 784 6.47 7.71 -4.16
CA ILE A 784 5.27 8.27 -3.55
C ILE A 784 4.12 7.81 -4.44
N SER A 785 3.81 6.55 -4.27
CA SER A 785 2.77 5.90 -5.04
C SER A 785 1.46 6.64 -4.79
N LEU A 786 0.57 6.57 -5.75
CA LEU A 786 -0.84 6.90 -5.57
C LEU A 786 -1.45 6.35 -4.27
N ALA A 787 -0.86 5.32 -3.66
CA ALA A 787 -1.25 4.83 -2.35
C ALA A 787 -1.06 5.88 -1.26
N THR A 788 0.05 6.62 -1.24
CA THR A 788 0.29 7.67 -0.25
C THR A 788 -0.60 8.90 -0.47
N LEU A 789 -0.87 9.26 -1.73
CA LEU A 789 -1.85 10.30 -2.06
C LEU A 789 -3.30 9.82 -1.85
N ARG A 790 -3.58 8.52 -2.01
CA ARG A 790 -4.88 7.89 -1.77
C ARG A 790 -5.22 7.72 -0.30
N GLU A 791 -4.25 7.80 0.59
CA GLU A 791 -4.45 7.72 2.04
C GLU A 791 -4.95 9.03 2.68
N GLY A 792 -5.40 10.02 1.88
CA GLY A 792 -5.97 11.26 2.41
C GLY A 792 -4.94 12.24 2.97
N GLU A 793 -3.69 12.12 2.56
CA GLU A 793 -2.67 13.12 2.89
C GLU A 793 -2.87 14.38 2.04
N ASN A 794 -2.88 15.52 2.70
CA ASN A 794 -3.07 16.84 2.10
C ASN A 794 -1.86 17.22 1.23
N VAL A 795 -2.08 17.97 0.14
CA VAL A 795 -1.00 18.46 -0.74
C VAL A 795 0.05 19.29 0.01
N GLU A 796 -0.36 20.04 1.01
CA GLU A 796 0.58 20.79 1.87
C GLU A 796 1.55 19.84 2.56
N HIS A 797 1.05 18.69 2.98
CA HIS A 797 1.85 17.62 3.56
C HIS A 797 2.69 16.88 2.52
N TYR A 798 2.15 16.66 1.31
CA TYR A 798 2.88 16.14 0.18
C TYR A 798 4.06 17.03 -0.20
N LEU A 799 3.87 18.33 -0.29
CA LEU A 799 4.95 19.29 -0.58
C LEU A 799 5.98 19.34 0.56
N HIS A 800 5.55 19.17 1.80
CA HIS A 800 6.44 19.09 2.95
C HIS A 800 7.19 17.76 3.03
N SER A 801 6.55 16.65 2.67
CA SER A 801 7.19 15.33 2.60
C SER A 801 8.21 15.20 1.47
N LEU A 802 8.10 16.02 0.42
CA LEU A 802 9.12 16.14 -0.63
C LEU A 802 10.40 16.82 -0.14
N GLN A 803 10.33 17.60 0.94
CA GLN A 803 11.46 18.35 1.49
C GLN A 803 12.18 17.64 2.65
N THR A 804 11.50 16.69 3.31
CA THR A 804 12.08 15.96 4.46
C THR A 804 11.87 14.45 4.31
N PRO A 805 12.94 13.65 4.20
CA PRO A 805 12.83 12.20 4.31
C PRO A 805 12.14 11.81 5.62
N GLU A 806 11.34 10.75 5.63
CA GLU A 806 10.70 10.23 6.86
C GLU A 806 11.71 9.98 7.98
N GLU A 807 12.95 9.67 7.64
CA GLU A 807 14.10 9.51 8.53
C GLU A 807 14.46 10.81 9.27
N VAL A 808 14.20 11.98 8.68
CA VAL A 808 14.44 13.29 9.32
C VAL A 808 13.29 13.67 10.25
N SER A 809 12.14 13.00 10.17
CA SER A 809 10.96 13.37 10.98
C SER A 809 11.04 12.95 12.46
N GLY A 810 12.09 12.25 12.87
CA GLY A 810 12.25 11.79 14.26
C GLY A 810 11.21 10.76 14.72
N PHE A 811 10.42 10.19 13.79
CA PHE A 811 9.38 9.20 14.12
C PHE A 811 9.98 7.83 14.42
N SER A 812 11.00 7.40 13.65
CA SER A 812 11.70 6.13 13.84
C SER A 812 13.15 6.37 14.27
N SER A 813 13.66 5.52 15.16
CA SER A 813 15.06 5.51 15.60
C SER A 813 15.93 4.54 14.80
N VAL A 814 15.39 3.84 13.81
CA VAL A 814 16.16 2.93 12.96
C VAL A 814 17.26 3.70 12.24
N PRO A 815 18.53 3.35 12.43
CA PRO A 815 19.63 4.09 11.82
C PRO A 815 19.67 3.82 10.30
N PRO A 816 19.91 4.87 9.47
CA PRO A 816 20.09 4.68 8.04
C PRO A 816 21.44 4.01 7.75
N ILE A 817 21.50 3.19 6.69
CA ILE A 817 22.75 2.58 6.23
C ILE A 817 23.26 3.34 5.01
N TYR A 818 24.49 3.81 5.08
CA TYR A 818 25.19 4.47 3.99
C TYR A 818 26.34 3.58 3.51
N THR A 819 26.38 3.28 2.23
CA THR A 819 27.42 2.45 1.60
C THR A 819 28.45 3.31 0.86
N ASN A 820 29.73 2.92 0.94
CA ASN A 820 30.82 3.62 0.25
C ASN A 820 31.06 3.00 -1.13
N GLN A 821 30.42 3.53 -2.16
CA GLN A 821 30.50 3.00 -3.52
C GLN A 821 31.93 3.11 -4.13
N THR A 822 32.71 4.13 -3.76
CA THR A 822 34.08 4.29 -4.25
C THR A 822 34.99 3.18 -3.74
N LYS A 823 34.86 2.82 -2.45
CA LYS A 823 35.62 1.72 -1.85
C LYS A 823 35.23 0.37 -2.43
N VAL A 824 33.93 0.16 -2.65
CA VAL A 824 33.38 -1.03 -3.30
C VAL A 824 33.92 -1.16 -4.74
N ALA A 825 33.97 -0.08 -5.51
CA ALA A 825 34.54 -0.07 -6.85
C ALA A 825 36.02 -0.48 -6.88
N ALA A 826 36.82 -0.09 -5.85
CA ALA A 826 38.20 -0.51 -5.74
C ALA A 826 38.32 -2.03 -5.57
N TYR A 827 37.51 -2.64 -4.72
CA TYR A 827 37.48 -4.11 -4.57
C TYR A 827 37.13 -4.83 -5.88
N TYR A 828 36.17 -4.31 -6.64
CA TYR A 828 35.83 -4.91 -7.95
C TYR A 828 36.98 -4.79 -8.94
N PHE A 829 37.63 -3.62 -8.98
CA PHE A 829 38.77 -3.41 -9.85
C PHE A 829 39.92 -4.37 -9.49
N ASP A 830 40.28 -4.48 -8.22
CA ASP A 830 41.33 -5.38 -7.75
C ASP A 830 41.01 -6.84 -8.10
N MET A 831 39.75 -7.24 -7.96
CA MET A 831 39.31 -8.59 -8.32
C MET A 831 39.42 -8.86 -9.83
N LEU A 832 39.05 -7.88 -10.68
CA LEU A 832 39.23 -8.00 -12.14
C LEU A 832 40.69 -8.11 -12.52
N MET A 833 41.57 -7.28 -11.93
CA MET A 833 43.01 -7.32 -12.20
C MET A 833 43.66 -8.62 -11.72
N ARG A 834 43.32 -9.08 -10.52
CA ARG A 834 43.76 -10.40 -10.00
C ARG A 834 43.31 -11.56 -10.90
N THR A 835 42.07 -11.52 -11.37
CA THR A 835 41.52 -12.52 -12.28
C THR A 835 42.25 -12.51 -13.60
N LYS A 836 42.50 -11.33 -14.19
CA LYS A 836 43.29 -11.18 -15.43
C LYS A 836 44.68 -11.79 -15.29
N GLU A 837 45.42 -11.39 -14.26
CA GLU A 837 46.77 -11.88 -14.02
C GLU A 837 46.82 -13.41 -13.86
N MET A 838 45.86 -13.98 -13.15
CA MET A 838 45.72 -15.43 -12.98
C MET A 838 45.47 -16.12 -14.31
N LEU A 839 44.55 -15.62 -15.14
CA LEU A 839 44.21 -16.19 -16.44
C LEU A 839 45.38 -16.09 -17.41
N GLU A 840 46.10 -14.97 -17.48
CA GLU A 840 47.28 -14.78 -18.32
C GLU A 840 48.41 -15.77 -17.97
N LYS A 841 48.62 -16.01 -16.67
CA LYS A 841 49.59 -17.03 -16.21
C LYS A 841 49.13 -18.46 -16.49
N SER A 842 47.86 -18.70 -16.46
CA SER A 842 47.27 -20.04 -16.61
C SER A 842 47.20 -20.48 -18.06
N ILE A 843 47.02 -19.59 -19.02
CA ILE A 843 46.80 -19.92 -20.44
C ILE A 843 47.95 -20.75 -21.07
N ALA A 844 49.17 -20.57 -20.57
CA ALA A 844 50.35 -21.26 -21.08
C ALA A 844 50.44 -22.72 -20.59
N VAL A 845 49.76 -23.05 -19.49
CA VAL A 845 49.90 -24.37 -18.81
C VAL A 845 48.59 -25.16 -18.77
N MET A 846 47.51 -24.58 -19.31
CA MET A 846 46.18 -25.18 -19.29
C MET A 846 45.93 -26.08 -20.50
N PRO A 847 45.00 -27.06 -20.39
CA PRO A 847 44.56 -27.85 -21.53
C PRO A 847 44.07 -26.98 -22.70
N GLU A 848 44.44 -27.39 -23.91
CA GLU A 848 44.07 -26.66 -25.14
C GLU A 848 42.57 -26.45 -25.30
N ALA A 849 41.76 -27.40 -24.77
CA ALA A 849 40.31 -27.32 -24.77
C ALA A 849 39.73 -26.12 -24.01
N ASP A 850 40.50 -25.53 -23.09
CA ASP A 850 40.07 -24.40 -22.26
C ASP A 850 40.67 -23.05 -22.71
N ARG A 851 41.65 -23.08 -23.64
CA ARG A 851 42.37 -21.88 -24.11
C ARG A 851 41.44 -20.80 -24.63
N SER A 852 40.53 -21.13 -25.54
CA SER A 852 39.58 -20.17 -26.12
C SER A 852 38.66 -19.56 -25.08
N HIS A 853 38.30 -20.31 -24.04
CA HIS A 853 37.52 -19.79 -22.93
C HIS A 853 38.27 -18.71 -22.14
N TYR A 854 39.53 -18.99 -21.79
CA TYR A 854 40.37 -18.02 -21.06
C TYR A 854 40.69 -16.78 -21.90
N GLU A 855 40.98 -16.95 -23.20
CA GLU A 855 41.21 -15.84 -24.13
C GLU A 855 40.00 -14.91 -24.20
N LEU A 856 38.79 -15.48 -24.26
CA LEU A 856 37.54 -14.70 -24.23
C LEU A 856 37.39 -13.92 -22.94
N LEU A 857 37.66 -14.56 -21.80
CA LEU A 857 37.53 -13.88 -20.49
C LEU A 857 38.54 -12.74 -20.34
N ILE A 858 39.84 -12.97 -20.78
CA ILE A 858 40.87 -11.92 -20.78
C ILE A 858 40.45 -10.76 -21.69
N TYR A 859 39.95 -11.06 -22.89
CA TYR A 859 39.44 -10.04 -23.80
C TYR A 859 38.31 -9.18 -23.16
N ARG A 860 37.36 -9.81 -22.48
CA ARG A 860 36.26 -9.12 -21.77
C ARG A 860 36.78 -8.24 -20.67
N ILE A 861 37.75 -8.71 -19.88
CA ILE A 861 38.35 -7.89 -18.81
C ILE A 861 39.06 -6.68 -19.43
N ASN A 862 39.89 -6.87 -20.43
CA ASN A 862 40.58 -5.78 -21.11
C ASN A 862 39.62 -4.73 -21.62
N LYS A 863 38.57 -5.17 -22.31
CA LYS A 863 37.53 -4.26 -22.80
C LYS A 863 36.82 -3.49 -21.68
N ALA A 864 36.60 -4.12 -20.54
CA ALA A 864 35.94 -3.46 -19.39
C ALA A 864 36.83 -2.41 -18.74
N VAL A 865 38.16 -2.61 -18.69
CA VAL A 865 39.12 -1.68 -18.05
C VAL A 865 39.67 -0.64 -19.00
N GLU A 866 39.61 -0.87 -20.33
CA GLU A 866 40.10 0.04 -21.37
C GLU A 866 39.12 1.10 -21.86
N ILE A 867 37.90 1.14 -21.35
CA ILE A 867 36.93 2.16 -21.73
C ILE A 867 37.40 3.52 -21.22
N LYS A 868 37.88 4.33 -22.15
CA LYS A 868 38.26 5.74 -21.97
C LYS A 868 37.05 6.66 -21.77
#